data_abd6b8adcd1c7f40c5bad212e914b175
#
_entry.id   abd6b8adcd1c7f40c5bad212e914b175
#
_cell.length_a   1.000
_cell.length_b   1.000
_cell.length_c   1.000
_cell.angle_alpha   90.00
_cell.angle_beta   90.00
_cell.angle_gamma   90.00
#
_symmetry.space_group_name_H-M   'P 1'
#
loop_
_entity.id
_entity.type
_entity.pdbx_description
1 polymer ?
#
loop_
_entity_poly.entity_id
_entity_poly.type
_entity_poly.pdbx_seq_one_letter_code
_entity_poly.pdbx_strand_id
1 'polypeptide(L)'
;MNVIEIYNEKQIFHLKTREFSYIIQVLETGDLVHRYFGKKIEKFSDGNKITYLDRSFSPSPITGDRTYSLDVLPLEYSSNGLGDFRTSALDVRNEFGVTLDLKYKEYRLYKGKKELRGLPASFGNQEEVESLEIDLYDQLTDITVTLQYSVFEEASYLARSATIQTGKYPCKLEKVLSATLDFPHQDFIVHSLAGRYAYEKEWTQTPLTKGQYSIGSIRGASSHSRTPFLALASPDAGEDKGDVYAAHLVYSGNFTAFVETTAMETSRLGLGLESHYFSWQLDKDDRFQTPEVLLSYTDKGFTDMTQNSHHFITKHLIRSSFVNKPRPILINNWEATYFEFTEEKILQLAQVASRAGIELFVLDDGWFGKRNNDESSLGDWKVNLDKLPNGLNGLAERINELGMKFGLWFEPEMISIDSDLYREHPDWAIRTEGRLPIYSREQLVLDLTKQEVCDYIIDSVSSILESANISYVKWDMNRNITNIPEGLANDQRFEFHHRYMLGLYRVLDHLTKRFPDILFESCAGGGGRNDLGIMYYMPQAWASDDTDAIERLSIQEGTSLIYPSSSIGAHVSAVPNHQVGRITPLATRGNVAMMGGAFGYELDLTKLSEKELDEISQQIETYHSIRDTIQFGQLYRLKKTSNTWAANYVSQDKNQVVFTFVKILAKPEAPLLHVRLKGLDPDALYECPQLGETFYGDELMNIGLTMPHVQKDYFSVQYIFNKI
;
A
#
# COMPACT_ATOMS: atom_id res chain seq x y z
N MET A 1 3.33 -13.27 28.79
CA MET A 1 3.62 -14.67 28.37
C MET A 1 4.65 -14.58 27.24
N ASN A 2 5.43 -15.63 27.00
CA ASN A 2 6.33 -15.64 25.84
C ASN A 2 5.44 -15.72 24.58
N VAL A 3 5.63 -14.78 23.67
CA VAL A 3 4.93 -14.72 22.39
C VAL A 3 5.41 -15.83 21.47
N ILE A 4 6.70 -16.18 21.58
CA ILE A 4 7.33 -17.29 20.87
C ILE A 4 7.69 -18.38 21.86
N GLU A 5 7.08 -19.55 21.71
CA GLU A 5 7.37 -20.75 22.52
C GLU A 5 8.16 -21.77 21.69
N ILE A 6 9.22 -22.32 22.30
CA ILE A 6 10.09 -23.30 21.65
C ILE A 6 10.01 -24.62 22.42
N TYR A 7 9.58 -25.66 21.72
CA TYR A 7 9.54 -27.03 22.22
C TYR A 7 10.82 -27.75 21.79
N ASN A 8 11.91 -27.58 22.56
CA ASN A 8 13.26 -28.02 22.17
C ASN A 8 13.36 -29.51 21.85
N GLU A 9 12.71 -30.41 22.62
CA GLU A 9 12.73 -31.85 22.37
C GLU A 9 12.13 -32.26 21.04
N LYS A 10 11.20 -31.42 20.50
CA LYS A 10 10.46 -31.66 19.25
C LYS A 10 10.90 -30.73 18.13
N GLN A 11 11.81 -29.80 18.43
CA GLN A 11 12.26 -28.74 17.52
C GLN A 11 11.08 -28.00 16.85
N ILE A 12 10.10 -27.57 17.66
CA ILE A 12 8.91 -26.85 17.23
C ILE A 12 8.98 -25.41 17.72
N PHE A 13 8.71 -24.47 16.81
CA PHE A 13 8.59 -23.04 17.08
C PHE A 13 7.11 -22.66 16.96
N HIS A 14 6.51 -22.19 18.04
CA HIS A 14 5.13 -21.76 18.11
C HIS A 14 5.07 -20.25 18.34
N LEU A 15 4.75 -19.50 17.30
CA LEU A 15 4.63 -18.06 17.28
C LEU A 15 3.15 -17.72 17.49
N LYS A 16 2.85 -16.87 18.48
CA LYS A 16 1.48 -16.56 18.89
C LYS A 16 1.22 -15.06 18.84
N THR A 17 0.10 -14.67 18.26
CA THR A 17 -0.46 -13.33 18.42
C THR A 17 -1.69 -13.38 19.30
N ARG A 18 -2.41 -12.27 19.37
CA ARG A 18 -3.71 -12.23 20.07
C ARG A 18 -4.75 -13.10 19.36
N GLU A 19 -4.76 -13.13 18.02
CA GLU A 19 -5.82 -13.77 17.21
C GLU A 19 -5.37 -15.09 16.57
N PHE A 20 -4.08 -15.28 16.27
CA PHE A 20 -3.62 -16.46 15.54
C PHE A 20 -2.35 -17.11 16.07
N SER A 21 -2.11 -18.33 15.62
CA SER A 21 -0.86 -19.07 15.80
C SER A 21 -0.20 -19.37 14.46
N TYR A 22 1.14 -19.37 14.46
CA TYR A 22 2.01 -19.78 13.37
C TYR A 22 3.02 -20.81 13.89
N ILE A 23 3.02 -22.02 13.33
CA ILE A 23 3.81 -23.14 13.88
C ILE A 23 4.74 -23.71 12.81
N ILE A 24 6.00 -23.84 13.16
CA ILE A 24 7.09 -24.37 12.31
C ILE A 24 7.74 -25.54 13.05
N GLN A 25 8.21 -26.54 12.32
CA GLN A 25 8.92 -27.68 12.90
C GLN A 25 10.14 -28.05 12.07
N VAL A 26 11.21 -28.43 12.74
CA VAL A 26 12.37 -29.11 12.11
C VAL A 26 12.14 -30.62 12.17
N LEU A 27 12.20 -31.29 11.03
CA LEU A 27 12.10 -32.75 10.94
C LEU A 27 13.45 -33.42 11.26
N GLU A 28 13.43 -34.72 11.52
CA GLU A 28 14.65 -35.52 11.76
C GLU A 28 15.66 -35.46 10.60
N THR A 29 15.16 -35.22 9.37
CA THR A 29 15.96 -35.01 8.16
C THR A 29 16.62 -33.63 8.08
N GLY A 30 16.33 -32.73 9.01
CA GLY A 30 16.76 -31.33 9.02
C GLY A 30 15.92 -30.41 8.15
N ASP A 31 14.87 -30.89 7.49
CA ASP A 31 13.96 -30.04 6.71
C ASP A 31 13.07 -29.20 7.63
N LEU A 32 12.90 -27.92 7.29
CA LEU A 32 12.01 -27.01 8.02
C LEU A 32 10.64 -26.99 7.37
N VAL A 33 9.61 -27.34 8.12
CA VAL A 33 8.25 -27.47 7.61
C VAL A 33 7.29 -26.53 8.31
N HIS A 34 6.32 -26.04 7.54
CA HIS A 34 5.16 -25.30 8.03
C HIS A 34 4.14 -26.29 8.62
N ARG A 35 3.66 -26.05 9.82
CA ARG A 35 2.70 -26.94 10.48
C ARG A 35 1.31 -26.34 10.60
N TYR A 36 1.22 -25.04 10.81
CA TYR A 36 -0.05 -24.37 11.01
C TYR A 36 0.06 -22.85 10.87
N PHE A 37 -0.91 -22.26 10.23
CA PHE A 37 -1.25 -20.83 10.28
C PHE A 37 -2.76 -20.68 10.32
N GLY A 38 -3.30 -20.00 11.33
CA GLY A 38 -4.74 -19.82 11.50
C GLY A 38 -5.09 -19.47 12.94
N LYS A 39 -6.35 -19.67 13.32
CA LYS A 39 -6.90 -19.33 14.64
C LYS A 39 -5.97 -19.74 15.77
N LYS A 40 -5.84 -18.89 16.79
CA LYS A 40 -4.94 -19.09 17.91
C LYS A 40 -5.12 -20.45 18.59
N ILE A 41 -4.01 -21.14 18.80
CA ILE A 41 -3.87 -22.35 19.60
C ILE A 41 -3.00 -22.02 20.81
N GLU A 42 -3.47 -22.33 22.01
CA GLU A 42 -2.69 -22.02 23.22
C GLU A 42 -1.52 -22.96 23.42
N LYS A 43 -1.68 -24.26 23.13
CA LYS A 43 -0.65 -25.30 23.29
C LYS A 43 -0.67 -26.27 22.12
N PHE A 44 0.50 -26.61 21.61
CA PHE A 44 0.68 -27.59 20.54
C PHE A 44 1.34 -28.86 21.06
N SER A 45 0.66 -30.00 20.97
CA SER A 45 1.13 -31.28 21.51
C SER A 45 1.93 -32.12 20.52
N ASP A 46 1.91 -31.73 19.20
CA ASP A 46 2.42 -32.54 18.10
C ASP A 46 1.72 -33.91 17.94
N GLY A 47 0.49 -34.04 18.43
CA GLY A 47 -0.33 -35.24 18.26
C GLY A 47 -0.77 -35.48 16.82
N ASN A 48 -0.97 -34.39 16.06
CA ASN A 48 -1.28 -34.44 14.64
C ASN A 48 0.01 -34.44 13.82
N LYS A 49 0.64 -35.61 13.67
CA LYS A 49 1.92 -35.75 12.97
C LYS A 49 1.74 -35.67 11.46
N ILE A 50 2.83 -35.30 10.77
CA ILE A 50 2.90 -35.37 9.29
C ILE A 50 2.78 -36.85 8.90
N THR A 51 1.85 -37.13 7.98
CA THR A 51 1.63 -38.46 7.43
C THR A 51 2.43 -38.64 6.14
N TYR A 52 3.22 -39.68 6.10
CA TYR A 52 4.02 -40.06 4.94
C TYR A 52 3.32 -41.20 4.18
N LEU A 53 3.17 -41.03 2.86
CA LEU A 53 2.49 -42.02 2.01
C LEU A 53 3.44 -42.56 0.95
N ASP A 54 3.48 -43.87 0.78
CA ASP A 54 4.14 -44.52 -0.35
C ASP A 54 3.36 -44.22 -1.64
N ARG A 55 3.98 -43.47 -2.55
CA ARG A 55 3.37 -43.05 -3.81
C ARG A 55 4.24 -43.43 -4.97
N SER A 56 3.61 -43.94 -6.07
CA SER A 56 4.30 -44.22 -7.32
C SER A 56 4.89 -42.91 -7.90
N PHE A 57 6.10 -43.01 -8.43
CA PHE A 57 6.85 -41.91 -9.03
C PHE A 57 7.17 -40.76 -8.09
N SER A 58 7.04 -40.94 -6.78
CA SER A 58 7.41 -39.93 -5.79
C SER A 58 8.94 -39.88 -5.68
N PRO A 59 9.57 -38.70 -5.92
CA PRO A 59 11.02 -38.57 -5.70
C PRO A 59 11.28 -38.53 -4.20
N SER A 60 12.33 -39.21 -3.76
CA SER A 60 12.77 -39.19 -2.36
C SER A 60 14.27 -38.91 -2.28
N PRO A 61 14.71 -37.98 -1.43
CA PRO A 61 16.13 -37.80 -1.15
C PRO A 61 16.70 -38.91 -0.24
N ILE A 62 15.85 -39.80 0.30
CA ILE A 62 16.23 -40.89 1.21
C ILE A 62 16.24 -42.21 0.42
N THR A 63 17.40 -42.80 0.27
CA THR A 63 17.56 -44.07 -0.45
C THR A 63 16.73 -45.19 0.19
N GLY A 64 15.84 -45.80 -0.61
CA GLY A 64 14.99 -46.92 -0.20
C GLY A 64 13.66 -46.51 0.51
N ASP A 65 13.48 -45.25 0.81
CA ASP A 65 12.22 -44.74 1.37
C ASP A 65 11.45 -43.92 0.33
N ARG A 66 10.34 -44.45 -0.17
CA ARG A 66 9.46 -43.77 -1.13
C ARG A 66 8.37 -42.95 -0.46
N THR A 67 8.29 -43.00 0.86
CA THR A 67 7.25 -42.26 1.62
C THR A 67 7.67 -40.82 1.89
N TYR A 68 8.97 -40.54 2.00
CA TYR A 68 9.50 -39.20 2.23
C TYR A 68 9.72 -38.48 0.90
N SER A 69 8.95 -37.43 0.62
CA SER A 69 9.08 -36.64 -0.60
C SER A 69 8.83 -35.17 -0.32
N LEU A 70 9.74 -34.31 -0.79
CA LEU A 70 9.62 -32.86 -0.65
C LEU A 70 8.45 -32.30 -1.47
N ASP A 71 7.99 -33.00 -2.50
CA ASP A 71 6.85 -32.64 -3.35
C ASP A 71 5.52 -32.48 -2.59
N VAL A 72 5.39 -33.10 -1.42
CA VAL A 72 4.17 -33.05 -0.60
C VAL A 72 4.40 -32.48 0.81
N LEU A 73 5.65 -32.34 1.23
CA LEU A 73 5.94 -31.74 2.52
C LEU A 73 5.63 -30.23 2.50
N PRO A 74 4.96 -29.70 3.52
CA PRO A 74 4.69 -28.28 3.61
C PRO A 74 5.96 -27.51 4.02
N LEU A 75 6.87 -27.30 3.06
CA LEU A 75 8.14 -26.64 3.31
C LEU A 75 7.94 -25.18 3.69
N GLU A 76 8.62 -24.73 4.73
CA GLU A 76 8.54 -23.34 5.19
C GLU A 76 9.23 -22.37 4.22
N TYR A 77 10.33 -22.80 3.59
CA TYR A 77 11.06 -22.05 2.57
C TYR A 77 11.69 -23.02 1.57
N SER A 78 11.06 -23.18 0.43
CA SER A 78 11.45 -24.20 -0.55
C SER A 78 12.56 -23.69 -1.48
N SER A 79 13.45 -24.63 -1.86
CA SER A 79 14.46 -24.42 -2.89
C SER A 79 14.24 -25.39 -4.05
N ASN A 80 14.93 -25.13 -5.17
CA ASN A 80 14.82 -25.95 -6.37
C ASN A 80 15.78 -27.18 -6.33
N GLY A 81 15.42 -28.25 -7.01
CA GLY A 81 16.32 -29.33 -7.43
C GLY A 81 16.31 -30.62 -6.61
N LEU A 82 15.49 -30.72 -5.55
CA LEU A 82 15.42 -31.92 -4.68
C LEU A 82 14.07 -32.65 -4.78
N GLY A 83 13.29 -32.39 -5.82
CA GLY A 83 12.03 -33.08 -6.08
C GLY A 83 10.79 -32.40 -5.46
N ASP A 84 10.88 -31.16 -4.98
CA ASP A 84 9.71 -30.29 -4.84
C ASP A 84 9.47 -29.63 -6.21
N PHE A 85 8.40 -30.00 -6.88
CA PHE A 85 8.04 -29.49 -8.22
C PHE A 85 7.10 -28.29 -8.17
N ARG A 86 6.71 -27.84 -6.98
CA ARG A 86 5.94 -26.59 -6.78
C ARG A 86 6.84 -25.38 -6.94
N THR A 87 6.25 -24.23 -7.12
CA THR A 87 6.97 -22.95 -7.20
C THR A 87 7.86 -22.74 -5.97
N SER A 88 9.18 -22.67 -6.20
CA SER A 88 10.20 -22.49 -5.15
C SER A 88 10.20 -21.07 -4.58
N ALA A 89 10.66 -20.90 -3.35
CA ALA A 89 10.95 -19.62 -2.75
C ALA A 89 12.31 -19.04 -3.17
N LEU A 90 13.29 -19.92 -3.44
CA LEU A 90 14.66 -19.53 -3.78
C LEU A 90 15.20 -20.39 -4.91
N ASP A 91 15.69 -19.73 -5.98
CA ASP A 91 16.44 -20.33 -7.06
C ASP A 91 17.83 -19.68 -7.15
N VAL A 92 18.86 -20.49 -7.08
CA VAL A 92 20.24 -20.05 -7.08
C VAL A 92 21.02 -20.79 -8.16
N ARG A 93 21.97 -20.10 -8.78
CA ARG A 93 22.97 -20.71 -9.67
C ARG A 93 24.37 -20.43 -9.15
N ASN A 94 25.19 -21.47 -9.07
CA ASN A 94 26.58 -21.37 -8.68
C ASN A 94 27.43 -22.41 -9.46
N GLU A 95 28.70 -22.56 -9.13
CA GLU A 95 29.60 -23.53 -9.77
C GLU A 95 29.20 -25.01 -9.57
N PHE A 96 28.37 -25.31 -8.53
CA PHE A 96 27.84 -26.65 -8.27
C PHE A 96 26.51 -26.94 -8.97
N GLY A 97 25.97 -25.96 -9.69
CA GLY A 97 24.70 -26.05 -10.41
C GLY A 97 23.58 -25.20 -9.79
N VAL A 98 22.36 -25.74 -9.79
CA VAL A 98 21.13 -25.02 -9.35
C VAL A 98 20.43 -25.68 -8.16
N THR A 99 20.91 -26.80 -7.68
CA THR A 99 20.31 -27.55 -6.57
C THR A 99 20.81 -27.03 -5.23
N LEU A 100 19.88 -26.74 -4.32
CA LEU A 100 20.16 -26.39 -2.93
C LEU A 100 19.51 -27.40 -1.99
N ASP A 101 20.27 -27.91 -1.01
CA ASP A 101 19.82 -28.76 0.08
C ASP A 101 19.86 -27.99 1.41
N LEU A 102 18.89 -27.12 1.62
CA LEU A 102 18.80 -26.26 2.78
C LEU A 102 18.31 -27.04 4.00
N LYS A 103 19.21 -27.28 4.97
CA LYS A 103 18.89 -27.93 6.24
C LYS A 103 18.96 -26.95 7.40
N TYR A 104 18.11 -27.16 8.41
CA TYR A 104 18.16 -26.41 9.65
C TYR A 104 19.55 -26.47 10.27
N LYS A 105 20.04 -25.29 10.73
CA LYS A 105 21.35 -25.17 11.40
C LYS A 105 21.19 -24.72 12.85
N GLU A 106 20.57 -23.58 13.07
CA GLU A 106 20.39 -22.97 14.39
C GLU A 106 19.25 -21.93 14.39
N TYR A 107 18.85 -21.46 15.57
CA TYR A 107 17.93 -20.35 15.71
C TYR A 107 18.44 -19.31 16.72
N ARG A 108 17.89 -18.11 16.64
CA ARG A 108 18.11 -17.01 17.58
C ARG A 108 16.79 -16.36 17.94
N LEU A 109 16.59 -16.08 19.23
CA LEU A 109 15.40 -15.42 19.75
C LEU A 109 15.82 -14.10 20.43
N TYR A 110 15.11 -13.02 20.18
CA TYR A 110 15.38 -11.71 20.78
C TYR A 110 14.14 -10.84 20.85
N LYS A 111 14.17 -9.82 21.74
CA LYS A 111 13.12 -8.80 21.86
C LYS A 111 13.39 -7.65 20.90
N GLY A 112 12.31 -7.06 20.36
CA GLY A 112 12.36 -6.02 19.36
C GLY A 112 12.53 -6.56 17.93
N LYS A 113 12.63 -5.65 16.97
CA LYS A 113 12.79 -5.97 15.54
C LYS A 113 13.98 -5.24 14.96
N LYS A 114 14.80 -5.96 14.17
CA LYS A 114 15.91 -5.37 13.41
C LYS A 114 15.38 -4.63 12.17
N GLU A 115 15.99 -3.49 11.86
CA GLU A 115 15.74 -2.79 10.60
C GLU A 115 16.24 -3.62 9.41
N LEU A 116 15.50 -3.56 8.30
CA LEU A 116 15.97 -4.09 7.02
C LEU A 116 16.78 -3.01 6.30
N ARG A 117 18.07 -3.27 6.10
CA ARG A 117 19.00 -2.29 5.56
C ARG A 117 18.60 -1.85 4.14
N GLY A 118 18.28 -0.55 3.98
CA GLY A 118 17.93 0.06 2.69
C GLY A 118 16.51 -0.25 2.20
N LEU A 119 15.70 -0.97 2.97
CA LEU A 119 14.33 -1.33 2.64
C LEU A 119 13.33 -0.78 3.66
N PRO A 120 12.14 -0.37 3.25
CA PRO A 120 11.05 -0.09 4.17
C PRO A 120 10.62 -1.39 4.87
N ALA A 121 10.33 -1.28 6.16
CA ALA A 121 9.90 -2.43 6.96
C ALA A 121 9.10 -1.96 8.17
N SER A 122 8.25 -2.84 8.69
CA SER A 122 7.57 -2.60 9.97
C SER A 122 8.58 -2.43 11.11
N PHE A 123 8.20 -1.69 12.13
CA PHE A 123 9.04 -1.43 13.30
C PHE A 123 8.26 -1.64 14.61
N GLY A 124 9.00 -1.98 15.66
CA GLY A 124 8.48 -2.10 17.02
C GLY A 124 9.63 -2.26 18.01
N ASN A 125 9.41 -1.76 19.22
CA ASN A 125 10.38 -1.83 20.30
C ASN A 125 10.40 -3.20 21.01
N GLN A 126 11.22 -3.33 22.03
CA GLN A 126 11.42 -4.59 22.77
C GLN A 126 10.17 -5.05 23.56
N GLU A 127 9.23 -4.16 23.84
CA GLU A 127 7.99 -4.48 24.55
C GLU A 127 6.87 -4.91 23.60
N GLU A 128 6.95 -4.46 22.33
CA GLU A 128 5.91 -4.67 21.33
C GLU A 128 6.15 -5.89 20.44
N VAL A 129 7.42 -6.29 20.27
CA VAL A 129 7.81 -7.31 19.27
C VAL A 129 8.77 -8.33 19.89
N GLU A 130 8.54 -9.60 19.59
CA GLU A 130 9.49 -10.69 19.80
C GLU A 130 9.86 -11.27 18.43
N SER A 131 11.16 -11.48 18.20
CA SER A 131 11.69 -11.91 16.90
C SER A 131 12.44 -13.22 17.00
N LEU A 132 12.27 -14.05 15.97
CA LEU A 132 12.94 -15.34 15.76
C LEU A 132 13.70 -15.29 14.43
N GLU A 133 14.96 -15.72 14.45
CA GLU A 133 15.72 -16.01 13.25
C GLU A 133 16.01 -17.50 13.21
N ILE A 134 15.82 -18.14 12.05
CA ILE A 134 16.14 -19.55 11.80
C ILE A 134 17.11 -19.61 10.62
N ASP A 135 18.28 -20.20 10.83
CA ASP A 135 19.25 -20.42 9.78
C ASP A 135 19.06 -21.80 9.14
N LEU A 136 18.93 -21.78 7.82
CA LEU A 136 19.03 -22.94 6.95
C LEU A 136 20.38 -22.89 6.22
N TYR A 137 21.05 -24.02 6.07
CA TYR A 137 22.41 -24.09 5.53
C TYR A 137 22.54 -25.19 4.50
N ASP A 138 23.14 -24.89 3.35
CA ASP A 138 23.57 -25.85 2.37
C ASP A 138 25.09 -26.05 2.49
N GLN A 139 25.50 -27.27 2.85
CA GLN A 139 26.90 -27.60 3.12
C GLN A 139 27.78 -27.59 1.87
N LEU A 140 27.22 -27.94 0.70
CA LEU A 140 27.97 -28.02 -0.55
C LEU A 140 28.27 -26.62 -1.11
N THR A 141 27.28 -25.78 -1.14
CA THR A 141 27.38 -24.43 -1.73
C THR A 141 27.83 -23.37 -0.75
N ASP A 142 27.91 -23.71 0.55
CA ASP A 142 28.25 -22.79 1.65
C ASP A 142 27.30 -21.56 1.70
N ILE A 143 26.02 -21.81 1.39
CA ILE A 143 24.95 -20.77 1.43
C ILE A 143 24.17 -20.92 2.73
N THR A 144 23.96 -19.79 3.42
CA THR A 144 23.07 -19.69 4.58
C THR A 144 21.85 -18.85 4.20
N VAL A 145 20.65 -19.34 4.51
CA VAL A 145 19.40 -18.60 4.43
C VAL A 145 18.89 -18.37 5.84
N THR A 146 18.86 -17.11 6.26
CA THR A 146 18.27 -16.72 7.54
C THR A 146 16.84 -16.29 7.33
N LEU A 147 15.88 -17.07 7.84
CA LEU A 147 14.46 -16.72 7.87
C LEU A 147 14.18 -15.87 9.11
N GLN A 148 13.60 -14.71 8.90
CA GLN A 148 13.32 -13.73 9.95
C GLN A 148 11.82 -13.67 10.20
N TYR A 149 11.43 -13.77 11.47
CA TYR A 149 10.04 -13.69 11.93
C TYR A 149 9.96 -12.67 13.06
N SER A 150 9.07 -11.70 12.94
CA SER A 150 8.79 -10.73 14.01
C SER A 150 7.31 -10.73 14.34
N VAL A 151 6.98 -11.07 15.57
CA VAL A 151 5.61 -11.23 16.06
C VAL A 151 5.16 -9.97 16.77
N PHE A 152 4.13 -9.33 16.27
CA PHE A 152 3.43 -8.20 16.88
C PHE A 152 2.17 -8.72 17.57
N GLU A 153 2.30 -9.10 18.84
CA GLU A 153 1.24 -9.81 19.58
C GLU A 153 -0.08 -9.05 19.58
N GLU A 154 -0.07 -7.79 20.06
CA GLU A 154 -1.27 -6.98 20.22
C GLU A 154 -1.90 -6.55 18.90
N ALA A 155 -1.08 -6.29 17.88
CA ALA A 155 -1.55 -5.91 16.56
C ALA A 155 -1.97 -7.11 15.70
N SER A 156 -1.74 -8.33 16.15
CA SER A 156 -2.02 -9.58 15.42
C SER A 156 -1.42 -9.63 14.03
N TYR A 157 -0.12 -9.35 13.94
CA TYR A 157 0.67 -9.43 12.71
C TYR A 157 1.96 -10.24 12.90
N LEU A 158 2.36 -10.92 11.85
CA LEU A 158 3.65 -11.60 11.71
C LEU A 158 4.39 -11.00 10.51
N ALA A 159 5.54 -10.39 10.74
CA ALA A 159 6.42 -9.93 9.69
C ALA A 159 7.45 -11.00 9.34
N ARG A 160 7.64 -11.27 8.03
CA ARG A 160 8.58 -12.27 7.50
C ARG A 160 9.47 -11.66 6.44
N SER A 161 10.76 -12.04 6.48
CA SER A 161 11.72 -11.77 5.42
C SER A 161 12.80 -12.85 5.41
N ALA A 162 13.68 -12.84 4.41
CA ALA A 162 14.81 -13.76 4.32
C ALA A 162 16.08 -12.99 3.98
N THR A 163 17.21 -13.43 4.56
CA THR A 163 18.55 -13.01 4.16
C THR A 163 19.28 -14.20 3.56
N ILE A 164 19.79 -14.06 2.36
CA ILE A 164 20.62 -15.06 1.69
C ILE A 164 22.08 -14.61 1.79
N GLN A 165 22.93 -15.45 2.35
CA GLN A 165 24.34 -15.14 2.54
C GLN A 165 25.22 -16.24 1.92
N THR A 166 26.19 -15.81 1.12
CA THR A 166 27.25 -16.67 0.61
C THR A 166 28.40 -16.80 1.62
N GLY A 167 29.05 -17.94 1.64
CA GLY A 167 30.36 -18.11 2.30
C GLY A 167 31.49 -18.10 1.28
N LYS A 168 32.10 -19.25 1.04
CA LYS A 168 33.31 -19.38 0.18
C LYS A 168 33.04 -19.14 -1.30
N TYR A 169 31.84 -19.46 -1.77
CA TYR A 169 31.52 -19.52 -3.18
C TYR A 169 30.53 -18.43 -3.56
N PRO A 170 30.76 -17.68 -4.65
CA PRO A 170 29.81 -16.74 -5.18
C PRO A 170 28.58 -17.46 -5.74
N CYS A 171 27.45 -16.78 -5.79
CA CYS A 171 26.27 -17.31 -6.45
C CYS A 171 25.45 -16.20 -7.12
N LYS A 172 24.58 -16.61 -8.03
CA LYS A 172 23.58 -15.74 -8.65
C LYS A 172 22.20 -16.16 -8.17
N LEU A 173 21.50 -15.24 -7.54
CA LEU A 173 20.07 -15.42 -7.23
C LEU A 173 19.28 -15.18 -8.53
N GLU A 174 18.45 -16.15 -8.92
CA GLU A 174 17.58 -16.05 -10.10
C GLU A 174 16.12 -15.81 -9.69
N LYS A 175 15.77 -16.20 -8.47
CA LYS A 175 14.47 -15.96 -7.83
C LYS A 175 14.68 -15.88 -6.33
N VAL A 176 13.99 -14.95 -5.69
CA VAL A 176 13.96 -14.86 -4.25
C VAL A 176 12.62 -14.30 -3.77
N LEU A 177 11.87 -15.12 -3.06
CA LEU A 177 10.64 -14.70 -2.39
C LEU A 177 10.93 -14.35 -0.94
N SER A 178 10.12 -13.46 -0.40
CA SER A 178 10.18 -13.08 1.02
C SER A 178 9.52 -14.12 1.92
N ALA A 179 8.49 -14.79 1.41
CA ALA A 179 7.74 -15.82 2.13
C ALA A 179 7.05 -16.79 1.18
N THR A 180 6.98 -18.06 1.60
CA THR A 180 6.02 -19.05 1.11
C THR A 180 5.23 -19.64 2.28
N LEU A 181 4.01 -20.12 2.01
CA LEU A 181 3.09 -20.70 2.98
C LEU A 181 2.31 -21.83 2.31
N ASP A 182 2.37 -23.03 2.87
CA ASP A 182 1.62 -24.17 2.38
C ASP A 182 0.39 -24.42 3.25
N PHE A 183 -0.79 -24.45 2.63
CA PHE A 183 -2.07 -24.80 3.27
C PHE A 183 -2.48 -26.23 2.91
N PRO A 184 -3.05 -26.99 3.87
CA PRO A 184 -3.43 -28.39 3.66
C PRO A 184 -4.68 -28.59 2.80
N HIS A 185 -5.28 -27.52 2.24
CA HIS A 185 -6.48 -27.54 1.41
C HIS A 185 -6.44 -26.43 0.35
N GLN A 186 -7.41 -26.44 -0.55
CA GLN A 186 -7.56 -25.46 -1.63
C GLN A 186 -8.89 -24.67 -1.60
N ASP A 187 -9.68 -24.81 -0.55
CA ASP A 187 -11.01 -24.22 -0.44
C ASP A 187 -10.95 -22.74 -0.08
N PHE A 188 -10.48 -21.94 -1.03
CA PHE A 188 -10.32 -20.50 -0.86
C PHE A 188 -10.94 -19.69 -2.00
N ILE A 189 -11.41 -18.49 -1.65
CA ILE A 189 -11.58 -17.37 -2.58
C ILE A 189 -10.35 -16.48 -2.44
N VAL A 190 -9.68 -16.20 -3.54
CA VAL A 190 -8.54 -15.27 -3.60
C VAL A 190 -9.08 -13.86 -3.77
N HIS A 191 -8.71 -12.97 -2.87
CA HIS A 191 -9.02 -11.55 -2.94
C HIS A 191 -7.77 -10.76 -3.30
N SER A 192 -7.88 -9.84 -4.27
CA SER A 192 -6.82 -8.93 -4.67
C SER A 192 -7.38 -7.58 -5.08
N LEU A 193 -6.49 -6.59 -5.22
CA LEU A 193 -6.82 -5.26 -5.72
C LEU A 193 -6.23 -5.10 -7.12
N ALA A 194 -7.10 -5.01 -8.08
CA ALA A 194 -6.77 -4.81 -9.49
C ALA A 194 -7.07 -3.37 -9.93
N GLY A 195 -6.88 -3.05 -11.20
CA GLY A 195 -7.29 -1.76 -11.75
C GLY A 195 -6.51 -1.34 -12.99
N ARG A 196 -6.63 -0.06 -13.27
CA ARG A 196 -5.92 0.68 -14.32
C ARG A 196 -5.84 2.15 -13.91
N TYR A 197 -5.17 2.96 -14.69
CA TYR A 197 -5.20 4.42 -14.54
C TYR A 197 -6.65 4.94 -14.46
N ALA A 198 -6.93 5.80 -13.49
CA ALA A 198 -8.25 6.39 -13.22
C ALA A 198 -9.35 5.37 -12.85
N TYR A 199 -8.97 4.15 -12.49
CA TYR A 199 -9.85 3.09 -11.98
C TYR A 199 -9.04 2.10 -11.14
N GLU A 200 -8.44 2.59 -10.09
CA GLU A 200 -7.54 1.84 -9.21
C GLU A 200 -8.28 1.07 -8.13
N LYS A 201 -7.61 0.04 -7.61
CA LYS A 201 -8.02 -0.69 -6.40
C LYS A 201 -9.38 -1.40 -6.48
N GLU A 202 -9.81 -1.81 -7.67
CA GLU A 202 -10.99 -2.67 -7.79
C GLU A 202 -10.82 -3.95 -6.96
N TRP A 203 -11.69 -4.16 -5.99
CA TRP A 203 -11.67 -5.36 -5.15
C TRP A 203 -12.20 -6.57 -5.90
N THR A 204 -11.31 -7.47 -6.28
CA THR A 204 -11.60 -8.68 -7.06
C THR A 204 -11.65 -9.92 -6.19
N GLN A 205 -12.51 -10.87 -6.58
CA GLN A 205 -12.73 -12.15 -5.92
C GLN A 205 -12.64 -13.26 -6.96
N THR A 206 -11.76 -14.23 -6.75
CA THR A 206 -11.53 -15.33 -7.69
C THR A 206 -11.51 -16.65 -6.92
N PRO A 207 -12.44 -17.56 -7.18
CA PRO A 207 -12.37 -18.91 -6.61
C PRO A 207 -11.07 -19.58 -7.03
N LEU A 208 -10.38 -20.21 -6.08
CA LEU A 208 -9.14 -20.91 -6.36
C LEU A 208 -9.45 -22.18 -7.16
N THR A 209 -8.72 -22.37 -8.26
CA THR A 209 -8.84 -23.52 -9.15
C THR A 209 -7.50 -24.22 -9.30
N LYS A 210 -7.49 -25.44 -9.88
CA LYS A 210 -6.23 -26.16 -10.15
C LYS A 210 -5.32 -25.34 -11.06
N GLY A 211 -4.05 -25.27 -10.71
CA GLY A 211 -3.03 -24.45 -11.37
C GLY A 211 -2.58 -23.28 -10.50
N GLN A 212 -2.22 -22.17 -11.09
CA GLN A 212 -1.68 -21.02 -10.38
C GLN A 212 -2.47 -19.75 -10.68
N TYR A 213 -2.99 -19.10 -9.64
CA TYR A 213 -3.41 -17.70 -9.69
C TYR A 213 -2.22 -16.83 -9.34
N SER A 214 -1.89 -15.82 -10.15
CA SER A 214 -0.78 -14.92 -9.88
C SER A 214 -1.11 -13.48 -10.24
N ILE A 215 -0.56 -12.56 -9.46
CA ILE A 215 -0.52 -11.13 -9.72
C ILE A 215 0.92 -10.64 -9.60
N GLY A 216 1.22 -9.51 -10.24
CA GLY A 216 2.56 -8.94 -10.16
C GLY A 216 2.70 -7.71 -11.02
N SER A 217 3.89 -7.12 -10.99
CA SER A 217 4.28 -6.00 -11.83
C SER A 217 5.71 -6.15 -12.30
N ILE A 218 5.94 -5.80 -13.57
CA ILE A 218 7.27 -5.68 -14.20
C ILE A 218 7.49 -4.26 -14.73
N ARG A 219 6.75 -3.28 -14.20
CA ARG A 219 6.70 -1.89 -14.67
C ARG A 219 7.71 -0.96 -13.99
N GLY A 220 8.57 -1.51 -13.12
CA GLY A 220 9.47 -0.73 -12.27
C GLY A 220 8.80 -0.14 -11.02
N ALA A 221 7.49 -0.31 -10.89
CA ALA A 221 6.68 0.08 -9.73
C ALA A 221 5.55 -0.92 -9.50
N SER A 222 4.87 -0.84 -8.35
CA SER A 222 3.73 -1.71 -8.00
C SER A 222 2.56 -1.60 -9.00
N SER A 223 2.33 -0.42 -9.55
CA SER A 223 1.42 -0.07 -10.66
C SER A 223 -0.07 0.08 -10.31
N HIS A 224 -0.80 0.76 -11.21
CA HIS A 224 -2.28 0.86 -11.16
C HIS A 224 -2.96 -0.50 -11.30
N SER A 225 -2.32 -1.44 -12.01
CA SER A 225 -2.97 -2.70 -12.40
C SER A 225 -3.05 -3.71 -11.27
N ARG A 226 -2.11 -3.68 -10.33
CA ARG A 226 -2.01 -4.65 -9.24
C ARG A 226 -1.42 -4.00 -7.99
N THR A 227 -1.92 -4.44 -6.83
CA THR A 227 -1.38 -4.05 -5.52
C THR A 227 -0.60 -5.23 -4.94
N PRO A 228 0.52 -5.03 -4.24
CA PRO A 228 1.29 -6.09 -3.59
C PRO A 228 0.56 -6.69 -2.37
N PHE A 229 -0.63 -7.28 -2.62
CA PHE A 229 -1.55 -7.81 -1.62
C PHE A 229 -2.35 -8.98 -2.17
N LEU A 230 -2.46 -10.05 -1.39
CA LEU A 230 -3.42 -11.13 -1.56
C LEU A 230 -4.08 -11.47 -0.22
N ALA A 231 -5.37 -11.79 -0.25
CA ALA A 231 -6.00 -12.48 0.85
C ALA A 231 -6.65 -13.78 0.37
N LEU A 232 -6.50 -14.83 1.19
CA LEU A 232 -7.21 -16.10 1.02
C LEU A 232 -8.34 -16.12 2.03
N ALA A 233 -9.57 -16.25 1.55
CA ALA A 233 -10.72 -16.26 2.43
C ALA A 233 -11.53 -17.55 2.28
N SER A 234 -12.15 -18.01 3.38
CA SER A 234 -13.10 -19.11 3.31
C SER A 234 -14.28 -18.75 2.37
N PRO A 235 -14.88 -19.73 1.67
CA PRO A 235 -15.95 -19.43 0.69
C PRO A 235 -17.18 -18.72 1.30
N ASP A 236 -17.38 -18.81 2.60
CA ASP A 236 -18.48 -18.16 3.31
C ASP A 236 -18.07 -16.82 3.98
N ALA A 237 -16.83 -16.39 3.79
CA ALA A 237 -16.33 -15.13 4.37
C ALA A 237 -17.10 -13.92 3.83
N GLY A 238 -17.37 -13.00 4.73
CA GLY A 238 -18.04 -11.73 4.45
C GLY A 238 -17.44 -10.62 5.29
N GLU A 239 -18.18 -9.52 5.44
CA GLU A 239 -17.67 -8.40 6.26
C GLU A 239 -17.48 -8.77 7.73
N ASP A 240 -18.33 -9.62 8.32
CA ASP A 240 -18.40 -9.85 9.76
C ASP A 240 -18.13 -11.31 10.17
N LYS A 241 -17.75 -12.17 9.24
CA LYS A 241 -17.53 -13.60 9.51
C LYS A 241 -16.61 -14.24 8.48
N GLY A 242 -16.08 -15.40 8.85
CA GLY A 242 -15.27 -16.27 8.01
C GLY A 242 -13.77 -16.00 8.14
N ASP A 243 -13.00 -17.02 7.77
CA ASP A 243 -11.55 -16.97 7.84
C ASP A 243 -10.97 -16.11 6.73
N VAL A 244 -10.07 -15.20 7.08
CA VAL A 244 -9.32 -14.36 6.15
C VAL A 244 -7.85 -14.39 6.52
N TYR A 245 -7.03 -14.89 5.60
CA TYR A 245 -5.56 -14.89 5.66
C TYR A 245 -5.06 -13.80 4.75
N ALA A 246 -4.50 -12.73 5.29
CA ALA A 246 -4.00 -11.60 4.52
C ALA A 246 -2.47 -11.60 4.44
N ALA A 247 -1.94 -11.30 3.27
CA ALA A 247 -0.51 -11.20 3.00
C ALA A 247 -0.21 -9.92 2.20
N HIS A 248 0.68 -9.08 2.73
CA HIS A 248 1.10 -7.81 2.13
C HIS A 248 2.60 -7.80 1.92
N LEU A 249 3.08 -7.37 0.76
CA LEU A 249 4.51 -7.13 0.54
C LEU A 249 4.83 -5.65 0.77
N VAL A 250 5.80 -5.36 1.61
CA VAL A 250 6.28 -4.00 1.89
C VAL A 250 7.35 -3.64 0.86
N TYR A 251 6.90 -3.33 -0.36
CA TYR A 251 7.79 -3.03 -1.49
C TYR A 251 7.06 -2.26 -2.59
N SER A 252 7.76 -1.35 -3.26
CA SER A 252 7.17 -0.47 -4.29
C SER A 252 7.61 -0.81 -5.72
N GLY A 253 8.51 -1.76 -5.90
CA GLY A 253 9.05 -2.16 -7.21
C GLY A 253 8.34 -3.36 -7.85
N ASN A 254 9.06 -4.03 -8.74
CA ASN A 254 8.58 -5.24 -9.40
C ASN A 254 8.38 -6.36 -8.38
N PHE A 255 7.18 -6.93 -8.36
CA PHE A 255 6.80 -7.95 -7.39
C PHE A 255 6.01 -9.08 -8.03
N THR A 256 5.98 -10.22 -7.38
CA THR A 256 5.08 -11.33 -7.65
C THR A 256 4.36 -11.75 -6.37
N ALA A 257 3.09 -12.12 -6.51
CA ALA A 257 2.33 -12.81 -5.48
C ALA A 257 1.44 -13.86 -6.16
N PHE A 258 1.43 -15.08 -5.64
CA PHE A 258 0.70 -16.17 -6.27
C PHE A 258 0.11 -17.14 -5.26
N VAL A 259 -0.88 -17.91 -5.73
CA VAL A 259 -1.40 -19.09 -5.04
C VAL A 259 -1.40 -20.24 -6.03
N GLU A 260 -0.59 -21.27 -5.76
CA GLU A 260 -0.49 -22.49 -6.57
C GLU A 260 -1.28 -23.62 -5.89
N THR A 261 -2.17 -24.24 -6.63
CA THR A 261 -2.91 -25.42 -6.18
C THR A 261 -2.26 -26.68 -6.73
N THR A 262 -1.91 -27.60 -5.86
CA THR A 262 -1.22 -28.85 -6.21
C THR A 262 -2.21 -29.95 -6.66
N ALA A 263 -1.67 -31.01 -7.27
CA ALA A 263 -2.44 -32.20 -7.58
C ALA A 263 -2.96 -32.93 -6.31
N MET A 264 -2.39 -32.63 -5.14
CA MET A 264 -2.79 -33.19 -3.84
C MET A 264 -3.82 -32.30 -3.12
N GLU A 265 -4.42 -31.35 -3.84
CA GLU A 265 -5.45 -30.44 -3.31
C GLU A 265 -4.97 -29.56 -2.14
N THR A 266 -3.65 -29.31 -2.10
CA THR A 266 -3.02 -28.35 -1.19
C THR A 266 -2.73 -27.04 -1.92
N SER A 267 -2.51 -25.95 -1.20
CA SER A 267 -2.20 -24.66 -1.80
C SER A 267 -0.91 -24.09 -1.25
N ARG A 268 -0.11 -23.48 -2.13
CA ARG A 268 1.08 -22.68 -1.76
C ARG A 268 0.85 -21.23 -2.11
N LEU A 269 0.88 -20.36 -1.10
CA LEU A 269 0.94 -18.91 -1.24
C LEU A 269 2.41 -18.48 -1.29
N GLY A 270 2.78 -17.60 -2.22
CA GLY A 270 4.13 -17.02 -2.27
C GLY A 270 4.09 -15.53 -2.62
N LEU A 271 4.98 -14.73 -1.96
CA LEU A 271 5.17 -13.31 -2.21
C LEU A 271 6.65 -12.94 -2.18
N GLY A 272 7.05 -12.04 -3.08
CA GLY A 272 8.40 -11.50 -3.11
C GLY A 272 8.73 -10.72 -4.38
N LEU A 273 10.00 -10.65 -4.72
CA LEU A 273 10.46 -9.98 -5.92
C LEU A 273 10.05 -10.75 -7.17
N GLU A 274 9.69 -10.01 -8.23
CA GLU A 274 9.39 -10.60 -9.52
C GLU A 274 10.65 -11.16 -10.18
N SER A 275 10.63 -12.42 -10.59
CA SER A 275 11.80 -13.12 -11.10
C SER A 275 12.07 -12.93 -12.60
N HIS A 276 11.09 -12.46 -13.39
CA HIS A 276 11.22 -12.34 -14.84
C HIS A 276 12.33 -11.38 -15.29
N TYR A 277 12.48 -10.26 -14.57
CA TYR A 277 13.56 -9.27 -14.76
C TYR A 277 14.38 -9.09 -13.49
N PHE A 278 14.65 -10.19 -12.78
CA PHE A 278 15.45 -10.18 -11.57
C PHE A 278 16.57 -11.21 -11.65
N SER A 279 17.75 -10.80 -11.31
CA SER A 279 18.81 -11.65 -10.79
C SER A 279 19.73 -10.79 -9.94
N TRP A 280 20.44 -11.40 -9.03
CA TRP A 280 21.38 -10.69 -8.16
C TRP A 280 22.65 -11.49 -7.96
N GLN A 281 23.78 -10.85 -8.28
CA GLN A 281 25.09 -11.47 -8.04
C GLN A 281 25.48 -11.27 -6.59
N LEU A 282 25.82 -12.37 -5.91
CA LEU A 282 26.44 -12.36 -4.60
C LEU A 282 27.88 -12.86 -4.74
N ASP A 283 28.82 -12.04 -4.35
CA ASP A 283 30.23 -12.41 -4.26
C ASP A 283 30.47 -13.26 -3.00
N LYS A 284 31.72 -13.65 -2.78
CA LYS A 284 32.13 -14.33 -1.56
C LYS A 284 31.86 -13.48 -0.31
N ASP A 285 31.29 -14.08 0.73
CA ASP A 285 30.96 -13.43 2.02
C ASP A 285 29.96 -12.27 1.87
N ASP A 286 29.17 -12.25 0.79
CA ASP A 286 28.14 -11.22 0.51
C ASP A 286 26.74 -11.68 0.95
N ARG A 287 25.78 -10.74 0.97
CA ARG A 287 24.41 -11.01 1.41
C ARG A 287 23.38 -10.20 0.66
N PHE A 288 22.21 -10.81 0.49
CA PHE A 288 20.98 -10.19 -0.06
C PHE A 288 19.86 -10.24 0.97
N GLN A 289 19.16 -9.13 1.15
CA GLN A 289 17.98 -9.02 2.01
C GLN A 289 16.73 -8.89 1.15
N THR A 290 15.71 -9.74 1.39
CA THR A 290 14.41 -9.60 0.75
C THR A 290 13.59 -8.49 1.39
N PRO A 291 12.62 -7.89 0.65
CA PRO A 291 11.56 -7.09 1.26
C PRO A 291 10.77 -7.88 2.30
N GLU A 292 10.03 -7.18 3.15
CA GLU A 292 9.20 -7.78 4.20
C GLU A 292 7.82 -8.18 3.68
N VAL A 293 7.31 -9.32 4.13
CA VAL A 293 5.91 -9.72 4.01
C VAL A 293 5.24 -9.63 5.37
N LEU A 294 4.09 -9.00 5.42
CA LEU A 294 3.23 -8.92 6.60
C LEU A 294 2.07 -9.89 6.46
N LEU A 295 1.92 -10.78 7.44
CA LEU A 295 0.87 -11.79 7.50
C LEU A 295 -0.08 -11.50 8.65
N SER A 296 -1.38 -11.64 8.41
CA SER A 296 -2.41 -11.61 9.44
C SER A 296 -3.50 -12.63 9.17
N TYR A 297 -4.25 -12.97 10.23
CA TYR A 297 -5.39 -13.87 10.17
C TYR A 297 -6.51 -13.37 11.10
N THR A 298 -7.74 -13.53 10.65
CA THR A 298 -8.94 -13.35 11.46
C THR A 298 -10.01 -14.33 11.05
N ASP A 299 -10.87 -14.74 12.00
CA ASP A 299 -12.10 -15.51 11.75
C ASP A 299 -13.37 -14.63 11.75
N LYS A 300 -13.20 -13.30 11.77
CA LYS A 300 -14.26 -12.28 11.87
C LYS A 300 -14.52 -11.53 10.56
N GLY A 301 -13.97 -12.00 9.44
CA GLY A 301 -14.21 -11.45 8.10
C GLY A 301 -13.42 -10.17 7.78
N PHE A 302 -13.83 -9.50 6.69
CA PHE A 302 -13.06 -8.41 6.10
C PHE A 302 -13.08 -7.10 6.88
N THR A 303 -14.11 -6.83 7.68
CA THR A 303 -14.15 -5.64 8.55
C THR A 303 -13.02 -5.71 9.58
N ASP A 304 -12.86 -6.85 10.26
CA ASP A 304 -11.78 -7.04 11.25
C ASP A 304 -10.39 -7.04 10.59
N MET A 305 -10.23 -7.72 9.44
CA MET A 305 -8.99 -7.66 8.65
C MET A 305 -8.61 -6.20 8.32
N THR A 306 -9.56 -5.39 7.83
CA THR A 306 -9.35 -3.99 7.50
C THR A 306 -8.92 -3.17 8.71
N GLN A 307 -9.63 -3.28 9.82
CA GLN A 307 -9.35 -2.52 11.04
C GLN A 307 -7.99 -2.89 11.63
N ASN A 308 -7.64 -4.18 11.61
CA ASN A 308 -6.32 -4.66 12.03
C ASN A 308 -5.21 -4.12 11.10
N SER A 309 -5.45 -4.09 9.77
CA SER A 309 -4.51 -3.49 8.81
C SER A 309 -4.30 -2.00 9.08
N HIS A 310 -5.39 -1.24 9.24
CA HIS A 310 -5.30 0.20 9.52
C HIS A 310 -4.52 0.47 10.81
N HIS A 311 -4.81 -0.28 11.87
CA HIS A 311 -4.11 -0.17 13.14
C HIS A 311 -2.62 -0.50 13.01
N PHE A 312 -2.28 -1.63 12.36
CA PHE A 312 -0.90 -2.05 12.19
C PHE A 312 -0.10 -1.06 11.34
N ILE A 313 -0.62 -0.64 10.20
CA ILE A 313 0.04 0.30 9.30
C ILE A 313 0.29 1.64 10.01
N THR A 314 -0.69 2.14 10.74
CA THR A 314 -0.57 3.40 11.48
C THR A 314 0.47 3.30 12.61
N LYS A 315 0.47 2.21 13.37
CA LYS A 315 1.30 2.08 14.56
C LYS A 315 2.72 1.55 14.28
N HIS A 316 2.87 0.67 13.27
CA HIS A 316 4.07 -0.12 13.08
C HIS A 316 4.71 0.00 11.69
N LEU A 317 4.16 0.81 10.77
CA LEU A 317 4.73 0.97 9.43
C LEU A 317 4.99 2.44 9.07
N ILE A 318 4.03 3.33 9.22
CA ILE A 318 4.19 4.75 8.85
C ILE A 318 5.14 5.43 9.83
N ARG A 319 6.28 5.90 9.31
CA ARG A 319 7.35 6.53 10.12
C ARG A 319 7.14 8.03 10.35
N SER A 320 6.21 8.65 9.65
CA SER A 320 6.02 10.10 9.65
C SER A 320 5.47 10.64 10.97
N SER A 321 5.92 11.83 11.36
CA SER A 321 5.36 12.60 12.48
C SER A 321 3.88 12.97 12.29
N PHE A 322 3.37 12.83 11.07
CA PHE A 322 1.97 13.10 10.72
C PHE A 322 1.03 11.92 10.93
N VAL A 323 1.53 10.75 11.33
CA VAL A 323 0.71 9.53 11.45
C VAL A 323 -0.56 9.73 12.28
N ASN A 324 -0.48 10.51 13.37
CA ASN A 324 -1.61 10.82 14.28
C ASN A 324 -2.04 12.30 14.22
N LYS A 325 -1.66 13.04 13.17
CA LYS A 325 -2.07 14.44 13.00
C LYS A 325 -3.18 14.51 11.94
N PRO A 326 -4.27 15.24 12.20
CA PRO A 326 -5.30 15.47 11.19
C PRO A 326 -4.72 16.07 9.91
N ARG A 327 -5.15 15.55 8.76
CA ARG A 327 -4.76 16.11 7.46
C ARG A 327 -5.47 17.45 7.27
N PRO A 328 -4.76 18.48 6.80
CA PRO A 328 -5.38 19.76 6.51
C PRO A 328 -6.38 19.64 5.35
N ILE A 329 -7.45 20.44 5.39
CA ILE A 329 -8.33 20.61 4.22
C ILE A 329 -7.56 21.42 3.18
N LEU A 330 -7.34 20.84 2.01
CA LEU A 330 -6.51 21.48 0.99
C LEU A 330 -7.31 21.90 -0.24
N ILE A 331 -6.72 22.81 -1.01
CA ILE A 331 -7.03 23.03 -2.41
C ILE A 331 -5.80 22.79 -3.25
N ASN A 332 -5.95 22.05 -4.34
CA ASN A 332 -4.94 21.87 -5.38
C ASN A 332 -5.37 22.62 -6.64
N ASN A 333 -4.48 23.38 -7.26
CA ASN A 333 -4.81 24.20 -8.42
C ASN A 333 -4.84 23.43 -9.75
N TRP A 334 -4.46 22.13 -9.80
CA TRP A 334 -4.30 21.44 -11.07
C TRP A 334 -5.54 21.51 -11.96
N GLU A 335 -6.68 20.98 -11.54
CA GLU A 335 -7.90 21.04 -12.34
C GLU A 335 -8.50 22.46 -12.47
N ALA A 336 -8.05 23.43 -11.67
CA ALA A 336 -8.49 24.82 -11.76
C ALA A 336 -7.75 25.60 -12.86
N THR A 337 -6.46 25.29 -13.10
CA THR A 337 -5.63 26.16 -13.96
C THR A 337 -4.75 25.39 -14.93
N TYR A 338 -4.48 24.10 -14.68
CA TYR A 338 -3.43 23.34 -15.36
C TYR A 338 -2.12 24.16 -15.43
N PHE A 339 -1.47 24.24 -16.59
CA PHE A 339 -0.24 25.03 -16.80
C PHE A 339 -0.48 26.54 -16.96
N GLU A 340 -1.75 26.97 -17.14
CA GLU A 340 -2.10 28.36 -17.45
C GLU A 340 -2.37 29.18 -16.19
N PHE A 341 -1.32 29.49 -15.43
CA PHE A 341 -1.42 30.33 -14.24
C PHE A 341 -0.32 31.39 -14.15
N THR A 342 -0.62 32.42 -13.42
CA THR A 342 0.29 33.45 -12.94
C THR A 342 0.16 33.56 -11.43
N GLU A 343 1.12 34.21 -10.76
CA GLU A 343 1.05 34.48 -9.32
C GLU A 343 -0.25 35.16 -8.93
N GLU A 344 -0.72 36.15 -9.72
CA GLU A 344 -1.97 36.84 -9.47
C GLU A 344 -3.18 35.90 -9.49
N LYS A 345 -3.29 35.02 -10.50
CA LYS A 345 -4.36 34.04 -10.61
C LYS A 345 -4.37 33.04 -9.44
N ILE A 346 -3.18 32.58 -9.02
CA ILE A 346 -3.03 31.70 -7.86
C ILE A 346 -3.52 32.42 -6.58
N LEU A 347 -3.14 33.68 -6.39
CA LEU A 347 -3.53 34.47 -5.22
C LEU A 347 -5.04 34.80 -5.21
N GLN A 348 -5.65 35.01 -6.36
CA GLN A 348 -7.11 35.18 -6.46
C GLN A 348 -7.83 33.89 -6.01
N LEU A 349 -7.37 32.72 -6.47
CA LEU A 349 -7.90 31.43 -6.03
C LEU A 349 -7.68 31.23 -4.53
N ALA A 350 -6.49 31.53 -4.03
CA ALA A 350 -6.13 31.42 -2.61
C ALA A 350 -6.99 32.33 -1.72
N GLN A 351 -7.31 33.55 -2.16
CA GLN A 351 -8.22 34.44 -1.42
C GLN A 351 -9.63 33.89 -1.27
N VAL A 352 -10.18 33.27 -2.32
CA VAL A 352 -11.49 32.63 -2.24
C VAL A 352 -11.44 31.41 -1.35
N ALA A 353 -10.39 30.58 -1.49
CA ALA A 353 -10.16 29.38 -0.69
C ALA A 353 -10.05 29.70 0.82
N SER A 354 -9.28 30.72 1.18
CA SER A 354 -9.15 31.18 2.57
C SER A 354 -10.50 31.61 3.16
N ARG A 355 -11.30 32.37 2.42
CA ARG A 355 -12.65 32.77 2.86
C ARG A 355 -13.60 31.60 3.09
N ALA A 356 -13.44 30.53 2.30
CA ALA A 356 -14.21 29.30 2.48
C ALA A 356 -13.76 28.46 3.67
N GLY A 357 -12.57 28.71 4.23
CA GLY A 357 -12.02 27.98 5.39
C GLY A 357 -11.00 26.88 5.03
N ILE A 358 -10.45 26.89 3.82
CA ILE A 358 -9.39 25.95 3.39
C ILE A 358 -8.10 26.25 4.15
N GLU A 359 -7.39 25.20 4.57
CA GLU A 359 -6.22 25.26 5.48
C GLU A 359 -4.87 25.19 4.74
N LEU A 360 -4.84 24.62 3.52
CA LEU A 360 -3.62 24.40 2.76
C LEU A 360 -3.83 24.67 1.27
N PHE A 361 -2.97 25.46 0.66
CA PHE A 361 -2.92 25.65 -0.79
C PHE A 361 -1.76 24.85 -1.38
N VAL A 362 -2.02 23.98 -2.34
CA VAL A 362 -1.01 23.18 -3.05
C VAL A 362 -0.85 23.70 -4.46
N LEU A 363 0.35 24.20 -4.79
CA LEU A 363 0.73 24.57 -6.15
C LEU A 363 1.24 23.32 -6.88
N ASP A 364 0.48 22.85 -7.86
CA ASP A 364 0.75 21.67 -8.65
C ASP A 364 1.74 21.96 -9.80
N ASP A 365 1.84 21.07 -10.81
CA ASP A 365 2.80 21.13 -11.92
C ASP A 365 2.81 22.48 -12.66
N GLY A 366 3.98 22.90 -13.17
CA GLY A 366 4.12 24.09 -14.00
C GLY A 366 4.79 25.31 -13.35
N TRP A 367 5.27 25.23 -12.10
CA TRP A 367 5.88 26.33 -11.37
C TRP A 367 7.38 26.55 -11.67
N PHE A 368 8.03 25.62 -12.37
CA PHE A 368 9.49 25.56 -12.57
C PHE A 368 9.88 25.61 -14.04
N GLY A 369 11.14 25.97 -14.34
CA GLY A 369 11.74 25.97 -15.66
C GLY A 369 10.91 26.71 -16.69
N LYS A 370 10.74 26.09 -17.88
CA LYS A 370 9.83 26.53 -18.96
C LYS A 370 8.59 25.64 -19.06
N ARG A 371 8.16 25.06 -17.94
CA ARG A 371 7.09 24.10 -17.85
C ARG A 371 5.70 24.73 -18.11
N ASN A 372 5.38 24.88 -19.39
CA ASN A 372 4.08 25.39 -19.86
C ASN A 372 3.20 24.30 -20.49
N ASN A 373 3.72 23.07 -20.55
CA ASN A 373 3.08 21.86 -21.05
C ASN A 373 3.84 20.64 -20.54
N ASP A 374 3.42 19.44 -20.93
CA ASP A 374 4.04 18.16 -20.50
C ASP A 374 5.41 17.88 -21.14
N GLU A 375 5.86 18.68 -22.13
CA GLU A 375 6.95 18.31 -23.02
C GLU A 375 8.34 18.75 -22.53
N SER A 376 8.43 19.65 -21.53
CA SER A 376 9.69 20.27 -21.16
C SER A 376 9.94 20.36 -19.66
N SER A 377 11.19 20.64 -19.29
CA SER A 377 11.70 21.12 -17.99
C SER A 377 11.64 20.15 -16.82
N LEU A 378 11.11 18.92 -16.94
CA LEU A 378 11.31 17.94 -15.86
C LEU A 378 12.81 17.70 -15.63
N GLY A 379 13.23 17.81 -14.38
CA GLY A 379 14.63 17.82 -13.98
C GLY A 379 15.16 19.22 -13.60
N ASP A 380 14.59 20.29 -14.14
CA ASP A 380 15.05 21.67 -13.93
C ASP A 380 14.28 22.32 -12.77
N TRP A 381 14.58 21.94 -11.54
CA TRP A 381 13.87 22.41 -10.33
C TRP A 381 14.28 23.85 -9.98
N LYS A 382 14.01 24.80 -10.89
CA LYS A 382 14.25 26.24 -10.73
C LYS A 382 12.95 26.99 -10.95
N VAL A 383 12.61 27.91 -10.05
CA VAL A 383 11.34 28.66 -10.10
C VAL A 383 11.22 29.43 -11.42
N ASN A 384 10.05 29.36 -12.04
CA ASN A 384 9.71 30.14 -13.22
C ASN A 384 9.30 31.56 -12.79
N LEU A 385 10.22 32.52 -12.91
CA LEU A 385 9.98 33.91 -12.49
C LEU A 385 9.05 34.69 -13.45
N ASP A 386 8.77 34.18 -14.65
CA ASP A 386 7.76 34.78 -15.54
C ASP A 386 6.35 34.51 -15.03
N LYS A 387 6.13 33.34 -14.41
CA LYS A 387 4.85 32.98 -13.76
C LYS A 387 4.79 33.49 -12.33
N LEU A 388 5.88 33.42 -11.59
CA LEU A 388 6.00 33.72 -10.16
C LEU A 388 7.07 34.80 -9.94
N PRO A 389 6.81 36.08 -10.26
CA PRO A 389 7.82 37.13 -10.23
C PRO A 389 8.42 37.38 -8.85
N ASN A 390 7.71 37.05 -7.75
CA ASN A 390 8.22 37.15 -6.39
C ASN A 390 8.85 35.85 -5.86
N GLY A 391 8.99 34.83 -6.74
CA GLY A 391 9.51 33.52 -6.38
C GLY A 391 8.56 32.72 -5.49
N LEU A 392 9.00 31.53 -5.08
CA LEU A 392 8.20 30.67 -4.18
C LEU A 392 8.05 31.27 -2.80
N ASN A 393 9.11 31.93 -2.27
CA ASN A 393 9.04 32.54 -0.95
C ASN A 393 7.99 33.66 -0.89
N GLY A 394 7.99 34.57 -1.88
CA GLY A 394 7.01 35.65 -1.92
C GLY A 394 5.59 35.15 -2.09
N LEU A 395 5.37 34.09 -2.89
CA LEU A 395 4.07 33.45 -3.02
C LEU A 395 3.64 32.76 -1.69
N ALA A 396 4.52 31.99 -1.08
CA ALA A 396 4.27 31.30 0.19
C ALA A 396 3.92 32.29 1.31
N GLU A 397 4.67 33.40 1.45
CA GLU A 397 4.38 34.46 2.43
C GLU A 397 2.97 35.01 2.25
N ARG A 398 2.57 35.36 1.02
CA ARG A 398 1.22 35.89 0.74
C ARG A 398 0.12 34.87 1.00
N ILE A 399 0.34 33.58 0.75
CA ILE A 399 -0.60 32.51 1.09
C ILE A 399 -0.69 32.35 2.62
N ASN A 400 0.45 32.40 3.32
CA ASN A 400 0.48 32.31 4.78
C ASN A 400 -0.21 33.53 5.45
N GLU A 401 -0.12 34.74 4.87
CA GLU A 401 -0.85 35.92 5.33
C GLU A 401 -2.39 35.75 5.22
N LEU A 402 -2.85 34.89 4.31
CA LEU A 402 -4.26 34.50 4.20
C LEU A 402 -4.68 33.43 5.24
N GLY A 403 -3.76 32.99 6.11
CA GLY A 403 -4.00 31.97 7.13
C GLY A 403 -3.87 30.52 6.65
N MET A 404 -3.46 30.29 5.42
CA MET A 404 -3.25 28.95 4.86
C MET A 404 -1.78 28.54 4.88
N LYS A 405 -1.56 27.23 4.95
CA LYS A 405 -0.25 26.62 4.67
C LYS A 405 0.01 26.59 3.16
N PHE A 406 1.28 26.41 2.77
CA PHE A 406 1.67 26.28 1.38
C PHE A 406 2.30 24.91 1.11
N GLY A 407 1.90 24.27 -0.01
CA GLY A 407 2.40 23.02 -0.49
C GLY A 407 2.86 23.08 -1.94
N LEU A 408 3.70 22.14 -2.36
CA LEU A 408 4.33 22.12 -3.67
C LEU A 408 4.37 20.72 -4.27
N TRP A 409 4.16 20.62 -5.58
CA TRP A 409 4.28 19.41 -6.38
C TRP A 409 5.70 19.22 -6.91
N PHE A 410 6.13 17.96 -6.96
CA PHE A 410 7.37 17.54 -7.61
C PHE A 410 7.18 16.21 -8.35
N GLU A 411 7.92 16.01 -9.45
CA GLU A 411 8.09 14.74 -10.15
C GLU A 411 9.59 14.46 -10.41
N PRO A 412 10.40 14.27 -9.35
CA PRO A 412 11.85 14.36 -9.47
C PRO A 412 12.54 13.09 -9.97
N GLU A 413 11.81 12.00 -10.16
CA GLU A 413 12.31 10.77 -10.78
C GLU A 413 12.30 10.84 -12.31
N MET A 414 11.72 11.88 -12.90
CA MET A 414 11.53 12.05 -14.35
C MET A 414 12.40 13.17 -14.92
N ILE A 415 12.64 13.09 -16.22
CA ILE A 415 13.41 14.08 -16.96
C ILE A 415 12.81 14.29 -18.36
N SER A 416 12.68 15.54 -18.78
CA SER A 416 12.33 15.88 -20.16
C SER A 416 13.58 15.97 -21.03
N ILE A 417 13.49 15.55 -22.30
CA ILE A 417 14.59 15.78 -23.27
C ILE A 417 14.83 17.27 -23.44
N ASP A 418 13.78 18.09 -23.49
CA ASP A 418 13.88 19.53 -23.44
C ASP A 418 13.96 20.03 -21.98
N SER A 419 15.09 19.73 -21.34
CA SER A 419 15.51 20.30 -20.06
C SER A 419 16.99 20.63 -20.05
N ASP A 420 17.42 21.54 -19.21
CA ASP A 420 18.83 21.86 -19.01
C ASP A 420 19.58 20.67 -18.46
N LEU A 421 18.96 19.95 -17.49
CA LEU A 421 19.52 18.74 -16.92
C LEU A 421 19.83 17.67 -17.97
N TYR A 422 18.93 17.44 -18.94
CA TYR A 422 19.18 16.46 -20.00
C TYR A 422 20.30 16.91 -20.97
N ARG A 423 20.40 18.21 -21.22
CA ARG A 423 21.52 18.76 -22.06
C ARG A 423 22.88 18.61 -21.39
N GLU A 424 22.92 18.74 -20.05
CA GLU A 424 24.13 18.58 -19.23
C GLU A 424 24.47 17.10 -18.99
N HIS A 425 23.47 16.27 -18.72
CA HIS A 425 23.60 14.87 -18.30
C HIS A 425 22.65 13.93 -19.07
N PRO A 426 22.79 13.76 -20.40
CA PRO A 426 21.91 12.89 -21.18
C PRO A 426 22.06 11.41 -20.79
N ASP A 427 23.18 11.04 -20.15
CA ASP A 427 23.46 9.70 -19.63
C ASP A 427 22.78 9.37 -18.29
N TRP A 428 22.11 10.33 -17.67
CA TRP A 428 21.31 10.12 -16.47
C TRP A 428 19.91 9.60 -16.76
N ALA A 429 19.44 9.77 -18.00
CA ALA A 429 18.16 9.20 -18.43
C ALA A 429 18.29 7.72 -18.79
N ILE A 430 17.34 6.92 -18.33
CA ILE A 430 17.25 5.50 -18.70
C ILE A 430 16.90 5.38 -20.17
N ARG A 431 17.82 4.84 -20.96
CA ARG A 431 17.64 4.61 -22.41
C ARG A 431 18.47 3.43 -22.88
N THR A 432 18.08 2.84 -24.00
CA THR A 432 18.85 1.83 -24.71
C THR A 432 19.60 2.50 -25.84
N GLU A 433 20.93 2.40 -25.86
CA GLU A 433 21.77 2.97 -26.91
C GLU A 433 21.40 2.39 -28.29
N GLY A 434 21.42 3.22 -29.31
CA GLY A 434 21.07 2.83 -30.70
C GLY A 434 19.57 2.61 -30.93
N ARG A 435 18.70 2.83 -29.94
CA ARG A 435 17.24 2.76 -30.09
C ARG A 435 16.61 4.13 -29.85
N LEU A 436 15.46 4.36 -30.48
CA LEU A 436 14.64 5.54 -30.16
C LEU A 436 14.11 5.43 -28.73
N PRO A 437 14.08 6.54 -27.99
CA PRO A 437 13.47 6.56 -26.67
C PRO A 437 11.99 6.17 -26.74
N ILE A 438 11.53 5.46 -25.71
CA ILE A 438 10.10 5.19 -25.50
C ILE A 438 9.58 6.27 -24.55
N TYR A 439 8.63 7.05 -25.02
CA TYR A 439 8.02 8.12 -24.22
C TYR A 439 6.71 7.66 -23.59
N SER A 440 6.41 8.23 -22.43
CA SER A 440 5.09 8.28 -21.86
C SER A 440 4.97 9.67 -21.23
N ARG A 441 3.93 10.45 -21.57
CA ARG A 441 3.79 11.87 -21.22
C ARG A 441 5.01 12.72 -21.61
N GLU A 442 5.63 12.44 -22.77
CA GLU A 442 6.82 13.13 -23.32
C GLU A 442 8.03 13.20 -22.36
N GLN A 443 8.14 12.26 -21.44
CA GLN A 443 9.19 12.23 -20.43
C GLN A 443 9.95 10.90 -20.39
N LEU A 444 11.17 10.92 -19.85
CA LEU A 444 12.04 9.81 -19.57
C LEU A 444 12.20 9.65 -18.05
N VAL A 445 12.80 8.53 -17.64
CA VAL A 445 13.07 8.22 -16.21
C VAL A 445 14.54 8.49 -15.93
N LEU A 446 14.87 9.11 -14.81
CA LEU A 446 16.23 9.23 -14.29
C LEU A 446 16.73 7.90 -13.74
N ASP A 447 18.01 7.62 -13.90
CA ASP A 447 18.64 6.37 -13.44
C ASP A 447 19.03 6.46 -11.95
N LEU A 448 18.12 6.09 -11.05
CA LEU A 448 18.36 6.10 -9.61
C LEU A 448 19.30 4.99 -9.13
N THR A 449 19.81 4.14 -10.01
CA THR A 449 20.91 3.23 -9.64
C THR A 449 22.22 3.99 -9.48
N LYS A 450 22.31 5.20 -10.05
CA LYS A 450 23.47 6.10 -9.95
C LYS A 450 23.38 6.96 -8.71
N GLN A 451 24.44 6.96 -7.91
CA GLN A 451 24.48 7.74 -6.68
C GLN A 451 24.39 9.25 -6.93
N GLU A 452 25.09 9.74 -7.96
CA GLU A 452 25.10 11.14 -8.36
C GLU A 452 23.71 11.65 -8.77
N VAL A 453 22.86 10.80 -9.37
CA VAL A 453 21.46 11.14 -9.69
C VAL A 453 20.63 11.27 -8.42
N CYS A 454 20.78 10.34 -7.51
CA CYS A 454 20.10 10.41 -6.20
C CYS A 454 20.53 11.68 -5.42
N ASP A 455 21.82 11.99 -5.41
CA ASP A 455 22.38 13.16 -4.72
C ASP A 455 21.84 14.46 -5.36
N TYR A 456 21.78 14.53 -6.71
CA TYR A 456 21.18 15.66 -7.42
C TYR A 456 19.71 15.90 -7.02
N ILE A 457 18.91 14.84 -6.97
CA ILE A 457 17.49 14.94 -6.54
C ILE A 457 17.40 15.43 -5.10
N ILE A 458 18.19 14.85 -4.20
CA ILE A 458 18.22 15.25 -2.78
C ILE A 458 18.56 16.73 -2.65
N ASP A 459 19.62 17.19 -3.32
CA ASP A 459 20.10 18.56 -3.22
C ASP A 459 19.12 19.57 -3.86
N SER A 460 18.60 19.25 -5.03
CA SER A 460 17.65 20.12 -5.75
C SER A 460 16.33 20.27 -4.98
N VAL A 461 15.73 19.17 -4.53
CA VAL A 461 14.50 19.22 -3.75
C VAL A 461 14.72 19.90 -2.40
N SER A 462 15.83 19.58 -1.70
CA SER A 462 16.15 20.23 -0.43
C SER A 462 16.32 21.74 -0.57
N SER A 463 17.01 22.19 -1.61
CA SER A 463 17.20 23.62 -1.89
C SER A 463 15.87 24.36 -2.07
N ILE A 464 14.91 23.76 -2.76
CA ILE A 464 13.56 24.34 -2.93
C ILE A 464 12.81 24.33 -1.60
N LEU A 465 12.82 23.24 -0.86
CA LEU A 465 12.11 23.13 0.43
C LEU A 465 12.65 24.10 1.48
N GLU A 466 13.93 24.47 1.40
CA GLU A 466 14.56 25.46 2.28
C GLU A 466 14.33 26.91 1.82
N SER A 467 13.96 27.13 0.56
CA SER A 467 13.80 28.46 -0.03
C SER A 467 12.51 29.17 0.34
N ALA A 468 11.50 28.47 0.87
CA ALA A 468 10.19 29.01 1.20
C ALA A 468 9.54 28.22 2.35
N ASN A 469 8.50 28.78 2.97
CA ASN A 469 7.75 28.09 4.03
C ASN A 469 6.79 27.04 3.43
N ILE A 470 7.34 25.88 3.03
CA ILE A 470 6.63 24.75 2.44
C ILE A 470 6.33 23.73 3.55
N SER A 471 5.07 23.34 3.70
CA SER A 471 4.61 22.39 4.73
C SER A 471 4.00 21.11 4.15
N TYR A 472 3.92 20.99 2.81
CA TYR A 472 3.37 19.86 2.11
C TYR A 472 4.09 19.64 0.78
N VAL A 473 4.33 18.37 0.43
CA VAL A 473 4.90 17.95 -0.83
C VAL A 473 4.02 16.88 -1.44
N LYS A 474 3.55 17.08 -2.69
CA LYS A 474 2.98 16.04 -3.54
C LYS A 474 4.11 15.51 -4.43
N TRP A 475 4.54 14.27 -4.15
CA TRP A 475 5.59 13.58 -4.89
C TRP A 475 4.99 12.68 -5.95
N ASP A 476 5.18 13.03 -7.22
CA ASP A 476 4.57 12.34 -8.35
C ASP A 476 5.57 11.48 -9.13
N MET A 477 5.05 10.50 -9.88
CA MET A 477 5.78 9.63 -10.79
C MET A 477 4.83 9.16 -11.91
N ASN A 478 4.87 9.84 -13.08
CA ASN A 478 3.85 9.66 -14.13
C ASN A 478 4.30 8.73 -15.25
N ARG A 479 5.25 7.85 -15.00
CA ARG A 479 5.77 6.97 -16.02
C ARG A 479 6.28 5.63 -15.47
N ASN A 480 5.98 4.54 -16.20
CA ASN A 480 6.58 3.23 -15.95
C ASN A 480 8.01 3.16 -16.52
N ILE A 481 8.85 2.31 -15.95
CA ILE A 481 10.17 1.97 -16.50
C ILE A 481 9.98 0.98 -17.65
N THR A 482 10.42 1.34 -18.85
CA THR A 482 10.27 0.55 -20.09
C THR A 482 11.58 -0.02 -20.61
N ASN A 483 12.70 0.55 -20.20
CA ASN A 483 14.04 0.18 -20.67
C ASN A 483 14.92 -0.23 -19.48
N ILE A 484 15.92 -1.06 -19.77
CA ILE A 484 17.03 -1.32 -18.86
C ILE A 484 18.26 -0.65 -19.49
N PRO A 485 19.02 0.19 -18.76
CA PRO A 485 20.19 0.88 -19.29
C PRO A 485 21.23 -0.09 -19.86
N GLU A 486 21.88 0.32 -20.95
CA GLU A 486 23.02 -0.38 -21.54
C GLU A 486 24.26 -0.01 -20.77
N GLY A 487 24.80 -0.05 -19.95
CA GLY A 487 26.01 0.41 -19.24
C GLY A 487 26.28 -0.46 -18.02
N LEU A 488 25.28 -1.26 -17.65
CA LEU A 488 25.45 -2.27 -16.62
C LEU A 488 26.18 -3.49 -17.20
N ALA A 489 27.07 -4.10 -16.41
CA ALA A 489 27.67 -5.36 -16.78
C ALA A 489 26.57 -6.40 -17.10
N ASN A 490 26.85 -7.33 -18.01
CA ASN A 490 25.83 -8.28 -18.50
C ASN A 490 25.17 -9.10 -17.37
N ASP A 491 25.87 -9.33 -16.30
CA ASP A 491 25.44 -10.05 -15.11
C ASP A 491 24.61 -9.19 -14.14
N GLN A 492 24.71 -7.86 -14.24
CA GLN A 492 24.02 -6.91 -13.37
C GLN A 492 22.73 -6.32 -13.99
N ARG A 493 22.44 -6.58 -15.27
CA ARG A 493 21.28 -6.00 -15.96
C ARG A 493 19.96 -6.28 -15.28
N PHE A 494 19.81 -7.47 -14.73
CA PHE A 494 18.59 -7.88 -14.00
C PHE A 494 18.57 -7.47 -12.52
N GLU A 495 19.60 -6.79 -12.04
CA GLU A 495 19.59 -6.13 -10.72
C GLU A 495 18.95 -4.73 -10.80
N PHE A 496 18.82 -4.18 -12.00
CA PHE A 496 18.46 -2.79 -12.27
C PHE A 496 17.20 -2.35 -11.51
N HIS A 497 16.10 -3.06 -11.66
CA HIS A 497 14.83 -2.65 -11.05
C HIS A 497 14.88 -2.63 -9.52
N HIS A 498 15.57 -3.59 -8.91
CA HIS A 498 15.73 -3.59 -7.46
C HIS A 498 16.71 -2.50 -6.99
N ARG A 499 17.83 -2.30 -7.71
CA ARG A 499 18.75 -1.19 -7.43
C ARG A 499 18.10 0.17 -7.58
N TYR A 500 17.23 0.34 -8.57
CA TYR A 500 16.44 1.56 -8.74
C TYR A 500 15.56 1.85 -7.49
N MET A 501 14.87 0.84 -6.98
CA MET A 501 14.06 0.98 -5.76
C MET A 501 14.91 1.32 -4.54
N LEU A 502 16.08 0.72 -4.39
CA LEU A 502 17.00 1.07 -3.30
C LEU A 502 17.47 2.53 -3.41
N GLY A 503 17.72 3.01 -4.63
CA GLY A 503 18.02 4.43 -4.89
C GLY A 503 16.87 5.36 -4.51
N LEU A 504 15.64 5.02 -4.92
CA LEU A 504 14.45 5.77 -4.53
C LEU A 504 14.28 5.81 -3.01
N TYR A 505 14.36 4.68 -2.34
CA TYR A 505 14.23 4.61 -0.88
C TYR A 505 15.32 5.43 -0.17
N ARG A 506 16.55 5.47 -0.71
CA ARG A 506 17.63 6.34 -0.20
C ARG A 506 17.26 7.82 -0.28
N VAL A 507 16.70 8.27 -1.43
CA VAL A 507 16.24 9.66 -1.62
C VAL A 507 15.13 9.99 -0.64
N LEU A 508 14.11 9.14 -0.54
CA LEU A 508 12.95 9.36 0.34
C LEU A 508 13.35 9.32 1.82
N ASP A 509 14.23 8.39 2.21
CA ASP A 509 14.74 8.31 3.56
C ASP A 509 15.46 9.59 3.98
N HIS A 510 16.30 10.13 3.08
CA HIS A 510 17.03 11.36 3.32
C HIS A 510 16.07 12.56 3.49
N LEU A 511 15.18 12.75 2.52
CA LEU A 511 14.27 13.91 2.50
C LEU A 511 13.29 13.90 3.68
N THR A 512 12.67 12.75 3.96
CA THR A 512 11.68 12.67 5.06
C THR A 512 12.32 12.76 6.46
N LYS A 513 13.60 12.39 6.60
CA LYS A 513 14.37 12.62 7.84
C LYS A 513 14.81 14.07 7.98
N ARG A 514 15.20 14.72 6.88
CA ARG A 514 15.64 16.12 6.89
C ARG A 514 14.48 17.08 7.11
N PHE A 515 13.29 16.76 6.58
CA PHE A 515 12.09 17.59 6.64
C PHE A 515 10.92 16.88 7.34
N PRO A 516 11.06 16.54 8.65
CA PRO A 516 10.05 15.75 9.38
C PRO A 516 8.72 16.50 9.60
N ASP A 517 8.72 17.84 9.45
CA ASP A 517 7.56 18.71 9.61
C ASP A 517 6.84 19.01 8.27
N ILE A 518 7.29 18.44 7.17
CA ILE A 518 6.62 18.48 5.87
C ILE A 518 5.79 17.21 5.69
N LEU A 519 4.52 17.37 5.36
CA LEU A 519 3.64 16.26 4.99
C LEU A 519 3.91 15.86 3.54
N PHE A 520 4.43 14.65 3.32
CA PHE A 520 4.64 14.08 1.99
C PHE A 520 3.44 13.23 1.57
N GLU A 521 2.91 13.50 0.37
CA GLU A 521 1.91 12.68 -0.31
C GLU A 521 2.54 12.00 -1.53
N SER A 522 2.33 10.69 -1.66
CA SER A 522 2.71 9.93 -2.85
C SER A 522 1.64 10.05 -3.93
N CYS A 523 2.07 10.37 -5.15
CA CYS A 523 1.31 10.26 -6.37
C CYS A 523 2.11 9.45 -7.40
N ALA A 524 1.43 8.77 -8.32
CA ALA A 524 2.06 8.09 -9.45
C ALA A 524 1.04 7.97 -10.59
N GLY A 525 0.69 9.13 -11.19
CA GLY A 525 -0.48 9.20 -12.04
C GLY A 525 -1.70 8.68 -11.28
N GLY A 526 -2.00 9.28 -10.13
CA GLY A 526 -2.93 8.70 -9.15
C GLY A 526 -2.31 7.59 -8.32
N GLY A 527 -3.02 6.45 -8.20
CA GLY A 527 -2.66 5.33 -7.33
C GLY A 527 -1.65 4.34 -7.88
N GLY A 528 -0.85 4.68 -8.91
CA GLY A 528 0.08 3.76 -9.58
C GLY A 528 1.21 3.23 -8.73
N ARG A 529 1.50 3.85 -7.58
CA ARG A 529 2.49 3.40 -6.59
C ARG A 529 1.97 3.63 -5.16
N ASN A 530 0.70 3.35 -4.93
CA ASN A 530 0.10 3.37 -3.60
C ASN A 530 0.22 1.96 -2.99
N ASP A 531 1.29 1.74 -2.24
CA ASP A 531 1.68 0.48 -1.61
C ASP A 531 2.33 0.71 -0.23
N LEU A 532 2.60 -0.38 0.52
CA LEU A 532 3.16 -0.28 1.86
C LEU A 532 4.63 0.17 1.88
N GLY A 533 5.37 -0.04 0.78
CA GLY A 533 6.75 0.40 0.68
C GLY A 533 6.87 1.92 0.66
N ILE A 534 6.05 2.59 -0.17
CA ILE A 534 6.04 4.05 -0.24
C ILE A 534 5.41 4.67 1.02
N MET A 535 4.40 4.01 1.58
CA MET A 535 3.68 4.50 2.78
C MET A 535 4.57 4.56 4.02
N TYR A 536 5.62 3.76 4.10
CA TYR A 536 6.65 3.86 5.15
C TYR A 536 7.24 5.27 5.23
N TYR A 537 7.43 5.94 4.08
CA TYR A 537 8.00 7.28 3.97
C TYR A 537 6.94 8.38 3.90
N MET A 538 5.85 8.14 3.18
CA MET A 538 4.81 9.12 2.87
C MET A 538 3.47 8.68 3.48
N PRO A 539 2.98 9.36 4.53
CA PRO A 539 1.80 8.92 5.28
C PRO A 539 0.47 9.14 4.55
N GLN A 540 0.50 9.67 3.34
CA GLN A 540 -0.64 9.97 2.50
C GLN A 540 -0.33 9.62 1.05
N ALA A 541 -1.36 9.20 0.29
CA ALA A 541 -1.27 8.94 -1.13
C ALA A 541 -2.49 9.50 -1.86
N TRP A 542 -2.25 10.04 -3.06
CA TRP A 542 -3.30 10.36 -4.01
C TRP A 542 -3.80 9.05 -4.63
N ALA A 543 -5.02 8.65 -4.25
CA ALA A 543 -5.52 7.31 -4.56
C ALA A 543 -5.84 7.11 -6.05
N SER A 544 -6.24 8.18 -6.76
CA SER A 544 -6.58 8.16 -8.18
C SER A 544 -6.67 9.58 -8.74
N ASP A 545 -6.28 9.76 -9.99
CA ASP A 545 -6.54 10.99 -10.75
C ASP A 545 -8.00 11.10 -11.16
N ASP A 546 -8.81 10.06 -11.00
CA ASP A 546 -10.26 10.16 -11.15
C ASP A 546 -10.87 10.81 -9.92
N THR A 547 -11.38 12.04 -10.10
CA THR A 547 -12.03 12.83 -9.08
C THR A 547 -13.56 12.76 -9.15
N ASP A 548 -14.12 11.97 -10.08
CA ASP A 548 -15.56 11.75 -10.14
C ASP A 548 -16.08 11.02 -8.89
N ALA A 549 -17.06 11.60 -8.22
CA ALA A 549 -17.56 11.09 -6.95
C ALA A 549 -18.15 9.66 -7.05
N ILE A 550 -18.67 9.26 -8.19
CA ILE A 550 -19.28 7.93 -8.35
C ILE A 550 -18.21 6.86 -8.59
N GLU A 551 -17.20 7.15 -9.42
CA GLU A 551 -16.04 6.25 -9.60
C GLU A 551 -15.26 6.13 -8.30
N ARG A 552 -15.11 7.23 -7.54
CA ARG A 552 -14.44 7.24 -6.23
C ARG A 552 -15.08 6.31 -5.19
N LEU A 553 -16.37 5.98 -5.29
CA LEU A 553 -16.98 4.98 -4.39
C LEU A 553 -16.26 3.63 -4.45
N SER A 554 -15.92 3.16 -5.66
CA SER A 554 -15.19 1.90 -5.84
C SER A 554 -13.72 2.03 -5.46
N ILE A 555 -13.07 3.11 -5.92
CA ILE A 555 -11.64 3.38 -5.68
C ILE A 555 -11.35 3.52 -4.17
N GLN A 556 -12.16 4.30 -3.46
CA GLN A 556 -11.98 4.50 -2.01
C GLN A 556 -12.33 3.25 -1.20
N GLU A 557 -13.35 2.48 -1.61
CA GLU A 557 -13.68 1.21 -0.98
C GLU A 557 -12.53 0.20 -1.07
N GLY A 558 -11.98 0.01 -2.27
CA GLY A 558 -10.84 -0.89 -2.46
C GLY A 558 -9.57 -0.38 -1.78
N THR A 559 -9.31 0.92 -1.82
CA THR A 559 -8.16 1.52 -1.14
C THR A 559 -8.26 1.32 0.38
N SER A 560 -9.43 1.62 0.96
CA SER A 560 -9.66 1.49 2.40
C SER A 560 -9.76 0.04 2.90
N LEU A 561 -9.74 -0.96 2.01
CA LEU A 561 -9.65 -2.36 2.42
C LEU A 561 -8.37 -2.65 3.21
N ILE A 562 -7.27 -1.97 2.84
CA ILE A 562 -5.95 -2.16 3.41
C ILE A 562 -5.45 -0.90 4.11
N TYR A 563 -5.58 0.27 3.46
CA TYR A 563 -4.92 1.50 3.86
C TYR A 563 -5.78 2.34 4.79
N PRO A 564 -5.20 2.90 5.87
CA PRO A 564 -5.95 3.75 6.81
C PRO A 564 -6.52 4.99 6.11
N SER A 565 -7.72 5.40 6.51
CA SER A 565 -8.43 6.52 5.88
C SER A 565 -7.63 7.83 5.91
N SER A 566 -6.84 8.08 6.96
CA SER A 566 -5.94 9.24 7.02
C SER A 566 -4.89 9.28 5.91
N SER A 567 -4.65 8.15 5.21
CA SER A 567 -3.69 8.07 4.12
C SER A 567 -4.29 8.26 2.72
N ILE A 568 -5.61 8.44 2.60
CA ILE A 568 -6.31 8.46 1.31
C ILE A 568 -6.67 9.90 0.94
N GLY A 569 -6.01 10.47 -0.07
CA GLY A 569 -6.37 11.77 -0.66
C GLY A 569 -7.67 11.71 -1.44
N ALA A 570 -8.61 12.62 -1.17
CA ALA A 570 -9.90 12.68 -1.85
C ALA A 570 -10.39 14.13 -1.99
N HIS A 571 -10.63 14.55 -3.23
CA HIS A 571 -10.96 15.94 -3.55
C HIS A 571 -12.31 16.07 -4.23
N VAL A 572 -12.97 17.20 -3.98
CA VAL A 572 -14.14 17.66 -4.72
C VAL A 572 -13.68 18.35 -5.99
N SER A 573 -14.08 17.83 -7.15
CA SER A 573 -13.72 18.36 -8.47
C SER A 573 -14.83 19.22 -9.10
N ALA A 574 -14.51 19.85 -10.23
CA ALA A 574 -15.47 20.54 -11.07
C ALA A 574 -16.46 19.58 -11.76
N VAL A 575 -17.56 20.11 -12.26
CA VAL A 575 -18.50 19.39 -13.14
C VAL A 575 -18.75 20.21 -14.40
N PRO A 576 -18.90 19.59 -15.59
CA PRO A 576 -18.73 18.14 -15.84
C PRO A 576 -17.35 17.63 -15.46
N ASN A 577 -17.26 16.43 -14.85
CA ASN A 577 -15.97 15.84 -14.51
C ASN A 577 -15.12 15.60 -15.77
N HIS A 578 -13.83 15.93 -15.72
CA HIS A 578 -12.95 15.86 -16.89
C HIS A 578 -12.65 14.43 -17.36
N GLN A 579 -12.71 13.43 -16.47
CA GLN A 579 -12.45 12.03 -16.83
C GLN A 579 -13.66 11.37 -17.50
N VAL A 580 -14.85 11.58 -16.96
CA VAL A 580 -16.07 10.82 -17.35
C VAL A 580 -17.21 11.69 -17.85
N GLY A 581 -17.09 13.03 -17.82
CA GLY A 581 -18.13 13.97 -18.28
C GLY A 581 -19.39 13.99 -17.40
N ARG A 582 -19.36 13.41 -16.21
CA ARG A 582 -20.51 13.30 -15.31
C ARG A 582 -20.77 14.61 -14.58
N ILE A 583 -22.06 14.93 -14.37
CA ILE A 583 -22.51 16.08 -13.56
C ILE A 583 -23.11 15.53 -12.27
N THR A 584 -22.35 15.61 -11.18
CA THR A 584 -22.76 15.13 -9.86
C THR A 584 -23.05 16.32 -8.93
N PRO A 585 -24.11 16.30 -8.11
CA PRO A 585 -24.41 17.37 -7.16
C PRO A 585 -23.24 17.67 -6.22
N LEU A 586 -23.03 18.94 -5.87
CA LEU A 586 -21.94 19.36 -4.98
C LEU A 586 -22.01 18.65 -3.62
N ALA A 587 -23.20 18.51 -3.04
CA ALA A 587 -23.42 17.74 -1.81
C ALA A 587 -22.89 16.28 -1.92
N THR A 588 -23.15 15.59 -3.02
CA THR A 588 -22.66 14.22 -3.21
C THR A 588 -21.15 14.17 -3.43
N ARG A 589 -20.58 15.12 -4.19
CA ARG A 589 -19.14 15.25 -4.33
C ARG A 589 -18.46 15.44 -2.97
N GLY A 590 -18.99 16.33 -2.14
CA GLY A 590 -18.50 16.58 -0.78
C GLY A 590 -18.61 15.35 0.12
N ASN A 591 -19.79 14.73 0.21
CA ASN A 591 -20.02 13.56 1.06
C ASN A 591 -19.09 12.39 0.70
N VAL A 592 -18.87 12.13 -0.59
CA VAL A 592 -17.98 11.04 -1.04
C VAL A 592 -16.52 11.39 -0.77
N ALA A 593 -16.07 12.61 -1.04
CA ALA A 593 -14.71 13.03 -0.79
C ALA A 593 -14.37 13.01 0.72
N MET A 594 -15.28 13.46 1.60
CA MET A 594 -15.08 13.38 3.05
C MET A 594 -14.85 11.96 3.53
N MET A 595 -15.58 10.97 2.99
CA MET A 595 -15.41 9.56 3.36
C MET A 595 -14.10 8.95 2.85
N GLY A 596 -13.38 9.60 1.94
CA GLY A 596 -12.05 9.18 1.51
C GLY A 596 -10.99 9.32 2.59
N GLY A 597 -11.12 10.32 3.44
CA GLY A 597 -10.19 10.57 4.57
C GLY A 597 -9.50 11.92 4.48
N ALA A 598 -8.41 12.09 3.74
CA ALA A 598 -7.74 13.39 3.55
C ALA A 598 -8.52 14.23 2.53
N PHE A 599 -9.40 15.08 3.04
CA PHE A 599 -10.38 15.84 2.27
C PHE A 599 -9.79 17.11 1.66
N GLY A 600 -10.19 17.43 0.43
CA GLY A 600 -9.79 18.66 -0.24
C GLY A 600 -10.65 19.01 -1.44
N TYR A 601 -10.18 20.01 -2.17
CA TYR A 601 -10.82 20.56 -3.37
C TYR A 601 -9.83 20.65 -4.53
N GLU A 602 -10.31 20.42 -5.74
CA GLU A 602 -9.51 20.49 -6.96
C GLU A 602 -10.40 21.09 -8.09
N LEU A 603 -10.77 22.35 -7.95
CA LEU A 603 -11.61 23.10 -8.89
C LEU A 603 -11.36 24.60 -8.77
N ASP A 604 -11.77 25.35 -9.78
CA ASP A 604 -11.67 26.82 -9.80
C ASP A 604 -12.81 27.46 -8.98
N LEU A 605 -12.53 27.76 -7.71
CA LEU A 605 -13.50 28.41 -6.79
C LEU A 605 -13.91 29.81 -7.26
N THR A 606 -13.10 30.47 -8.08
CA THR A 606 -13.42 31.83 -8.57
C THR A 606 -14.55 31.85 -9.59
N LYS A 607 -14.92 30.69 -10.14
CA LYS A 607 -16.02 30.50 -11.10
C LYS A 607 -17.35 30.08 -10.47
N LEU A 608 -17.35 29.82 -9.17
CA LEU A 608 -18.53 29.34 -8.47
C LEU A 608 -19.44 30.51 -8.07
N SER A 609 -20.75 30.22 -7.97
CA SER A 609 -21.70 31.15 -7.41
C SER A 609 -21.54 31.30 -5.89
N GLU A 610 -22.00 32.40 -5.31
CA GLU A 610 -21.98 32.60 -3.84
C GLU A 610 -22.70 31.45 -3.11
N LYS A 611 -23.80 30.94 -3.65
CA LYS A 611 -24.49 29.78 -3.07
C LYS A 611 -23.62 28.51 -3.03
N GLU A 612 -22.86 28.25 -4.07
CA GLU A 612 -21.94 27.11 -4.08
C GLU A 612 -20.76 27.33 -3.13
N LEU A 613 -20.26 28.54 -3.01
CA LEU A 613 -19.23 28.90 -2.02
C LEU A 613 -19.72 28.74 -0.58
N ASP A 614 -20.99 29.14 -0.31
CA ASP A 614 -21.62 28.90 1.00
C ASP A 614 -21.76 27.40 1.30
N GLU A 615 -22.15 26.60 0.29
CA GLU A 615 -22.23 25.13 0.44
C GLU A 615 -20.84 24.53 0.71
N ILE A 616 -19.78 25.00 0.05
CA ILE A 616 -18.38 24.58 0.31
C ILE A 616 -17.97 24.94 1.75
N SER A 617 -18.28 26.15 2.21
CA SER A 617 -17.98 26.55 3.58
C SER A 617 -18.68 25.65 4.62
N GLN A 618 -19.94 25.28 4.36
CA GLN A 618 -20.68 24.33 5.19
C GLN A 618 -20.07 22.92 5.16
N GLN A 619 -19.59 22.45 4.01
CA GLN A 619 -18.87 21.18 3.89
C GLN A 619 -17.58 21.19 4.71
N ILE A 620 -16.82 22.28 4.69
CA ILE A 620 -15.58 22.47 5.45
C ILE A 620 -15.89 22.46 6.97
N GLU A 621 -16.90 23.20 7.43
CA GLU A 621 -17.34 23.20 8.82
C GLU A 621 -17.79 21.80 9.27
N THR A 622 -18.56 21.11 8.45
CA THR A 622 -18.99 19.74 8.72
C THR A 622 -17.77 18.83 8.85
N TYR A 623 -16.83 18.88 7.88
CA TYR A 623 -15.65 18.05 7.92
C TYR A 623 -14.76 18.33 9.12
N HIS A 624 -14.62 19.58 9.55
CA HIS A 624 -13.92 19.91 10.80
C HIS A 624 -14.52 19.18 12.02
N SER A 625 -15.84 19.04 12.07
CA SER A 625 -16.53 18.38 13.18
C SER A 625 -16.41 16.84 13.17
N ILE A 626 -16.12 16.23 12.01
CA ILE A 626 -16.06 14.77 11.84
C ILE A 626 -14.68 14.26 11.45
N ARG A 627 -13.72 15.14 11.17
CA ARG A 627 -12.39 14.81 10.62
C ARG A 627 -11.67 13.71 11.40
N ASP A 628 -11.64 13.82 12.71
CA ASP A 628 -10.95 12.85 13.56
C ASP A 628 -11.64 11.48 13.53
N THR A 629 -12.97 11.45 13.50
CA THR A 629 -13.74 10.21 13.35
C THR A 629 -13.50 9.54 12.00
N ILE A 630 -13.42 10.31 10.91
CA ILE A 630 -13.15 9.78 9.57
C ILE A 630 -11.71 9.29 9.45
N GLN A 631 -10.74 10.09 9.88
CA GLN A 631 -9.32 9.80 9.67
C GLN A 631 -8.76 8.73 10.61
N PHE A 632 -9.26 8.67 11.85
CA PHE A 632 -8.69 7.82 12.92
C PHE A 632 -9.71 6.88 13.56
N GLY A 633 -10.98 6.95 13.20
CA GLY A 633 -12.02 6.05 13.67
C GLY A 633 -12.01 4.69 12.96
N GLN A 634 -12.90 3.82 13.37
CA GLN A 634 -13.10 2.50 12.80
C GLN A 634 -14.07 2.55 11.62
N LEU A 635 -13.63 2.08 10.46
CA LEU A 635 -14.45 1.97 9.26
C LEU A 635 -15.29 0.69 9.29
N TYR A 636 -16.56 0.81 8.95
CA TYR A 636 -17.48 -0.29 8.69
C TYR A 636 -18.11 -0.11 7.30
N ARG A 637 -17.79 -1.03 6.38
CA ARG A 637 -18.50 -1.14 5.11
C ARG A 637 -19.86 -1.77 5.36
N LEU A 638 -20.90 -1.15 4.82
CA LEU A 638 -22.27 -1.60 5.04
C LEU A 638 -22.81 -2.26 3.75
N LYS A 639 -24.07 -2.66 3.78
CA LYS A 639 -24.69 -3.35 2.64
C LYS A 639 -24.61 -2.51 1.36
N LYS A 640 -23.94 -3.07 0.34
CA LYS A 640 -23.76 -2.49 -0.99
C LYS A 640 -24.62 -3.22 -2.03
N THR A 641 -25.08 -2.50 -3.05
CA THR A 641 -25.65 -3.05 -4.28
C THR A 641 -24.98 -2.39 -5.49
N SER A 642 -25.31 -2.83 -6.71
CA SER A 642 -24.82 -2.14 -7.93
C SER A 642 -25.32 -0.69 -8.05
N ASN A 643 -26.27 -0.25 -7.24
CA ASN A 643 -26.88 1.08 -7.29
C ASN A 643 -26.81 1.86 -5.98
N THR A 644 -26.27 1.29 -4.93
CA THR A 644 -26.14 1.93 -3.61
C THR A 644 -24.82 1.60 -2.96
N TRP A 645 -24.28 2.56 -2.24
CA TRP A 645 -23.11 2.41 -1.40
C TRP A 645 -23.39 3.02 -0.02
N ALA A 646 -22.88 2.39 1.03
CA ALA A 646 -22.99 2.92 2.38
C ALA A 646 -21.81 2.47 3.26
N ALA A 647 -21.36 3.36 4.12
CA ALA A 647 -20.38 3.08 5.15
C ALA A 647 -20.63 3.93 6.39
N ASN A 648 -20.14 3.49 7.55
CA ASN A 648 -20.04 4.35 8.70
C ASN A 648 -18.65 4.26 9.36
N TYR A 649 -18.22 5.38 9.91
CA TYR A 649 -17.05 5.49 10.78
C TYR A 649 -17.52 5.68 12.21
N VAL A 650 -16.79 5.08 13.15
CA VAL A 650 -17.05 5.20 14.59
C VAL A 650 -15.76 5.70 15.25
N SER A 651 -15.85 6.76 16.04
CA SER A 651 -14.70 7.27 16.81
C SER A 651 -14.20 6.20 17.79
N GLN A 652 -12.92 6.24 18.16
CA GLN A 652 -12.30 5.24 19.04
C GLN A 652 -13.01 5.11 20.39
N ASP A 653 -13.51 6.21 20.93
CA ASP A 653 -14.28 6.28 22.19
C ASP A 653 -15.78 6.01 21.99
N LYS A 654 -16.23 5.76 20.76
CA LYS A 654 -17.64 5.57 20.36
C LYS A 654 -18.57 6.75 20.66
N ASN A 655 -18.01 7.95 20.81
CA ASN A 655 -18.79 9.15 21.09
C ASN A 655 -19.40 9.77 19.83
N GLN A 656 -18.83 9.49 18.66
CA GLN A 656 -19.31 10.00 17.38
C GLN A 656 -19.36 8.89 16.32
N VAL A 657 -20.43 8.91 15.53
CA VAL A 657 -20.59 8.03 14.35
C VAL A 657 -20.92 8.88 13.14
N VAL A 658 -20.20 8.67 12.05
CA VAL A 658 -20.46 9.35 10.76
C VAL A 658 -20.93 8.30 9.77
N PHE A 659 -22.17 8.39 9.35
CA PHE A 659 -22.79 7.51 8.38
C PHE A 659 -22.99 8.24 7.06
N THR A 660 -22.59 7.62 5.95
CA THR A 660 -22.83 8.13 4.60
C THR A 660 -23.48 7.06 3.74
N PHE A 661 -24.52 7.50 3.00
CA PHE A 661 -25.23 6.68 2.03
C PHE A 661 -25.25 7.40 0.68
N VAL A 662 -25.01 6.66 -0.39
CA VAL A 662 -25.07 7.14 -1.78
C VAL A 662 -25.95 6.22 -2.61
N LYS A 663 -26.87 6.83 -3.36
CA LYS A 663 -27.67 6.18 -4.41
C LYS A 663 -27.24 6.72 -5.78
N ILE A 664 -26.86 5.82 -6.69
CA ILE A 664 -26.31 6.19 -8.00
C ILE A 664 -27.43 6.65 -8.95
N LEU A 665 -28.41 5.79 -9.21
CA LEU A 665 -29.49 6.11 -10.14
C LEU A 665 -30.86 6.02 -9.47
N ALA A 666 -31.75 6.94 -9.81
CA ALA A 666 -33.16 6.83 -9.48
C ALA A 666 -33.81 5.70 -10.29
N LYS A 667 -34.71 4.96 -9.65
CA LYS A 667 -35.49 3.89 -10.31
C LYS A 667 -36.97 4.12 -10.01
N PRO A 668 -37.87 3.90 -11.00
CA PRO A 668 -39.28 3.96 -10.75
C PRO A 668 -39.67 2.88 -9.73
N GLU A 669 -40.64 3.19 -8.86
CA GLU A 669 -41.20 2.26 -7.88
C GLU A 669 -40.11 1.51 -7.03
N ALA A 670 -38.98 2.23 -6.73
CA ALA A 670 -37.92 1.65 -5.94
C ALA A 670 -38.39 1.32 -4.51
N PRO A 671 -38.01 0.14 -3.95
CA PRO A 671 -38.35 -0.20 -2.58
C PRO A 671 -37.67 0.72 -1.59
N LEU A 672 -38.25 0.85 -0.39
CA LEU A 672 -37.60 1.51 0.72
C LEU A 672 -36.32 0.76 1.09
N LEU A 673 -35.23 1.51 1.29
CA LEU A 673 -33.95 0.96 1.66
C LEU A 673 -33.75 1.11 3.16
N HIS A 674 -33.36 0.01 3.81
CA HIS A 674 -32.97 -0.01 5.23
C HIS A 674 -31.49 -0.35 5.34
N VAL A 675 -30.75 0.49 6.09
CA VAL A 675 -29.32 0.30 6.33
C VAL A 675 -29.08 0.20 7.84
N ARG A 676 -28.44 -0.88 8.27
CA ARG A 676 -28.02 -1.06 9.66
C ARG A 676 -26.59 -0.55 9.82
N LEU A 677 -26.36 0.25 10.84
CA LEU A 677 -25.04 0.75 11.21
C LEU A 677 -24.27 -0.34 12.00
N LYS A 678 -22.96 -0.13 12.18
CA LYS A 678 -22.12 -1.08 12.91
C LYS A 678 -21.16 -0.36 13.86
N GLY A 679 -20.71 -1.06 14.89
CA GLY A 679 -19.64 -0.65 15.77
C GLY A 679 -20.05 0.29 16.92
N LEU A 680 -21.31 0.67 17.02
CA LEU A 680 -21.80 1.57 18.05
C LEU A 680 -21.74 0.91 19.47
N ASP A 681 -21.84 1.76 20.49
CA ASP A 681 -22.10 1.29 21.83
C ASP A 681 -23.60 0.92 21.96
N PRO A 682 -23.96 -0.35 22.18
CA PRO A 682 -25.37 -0.79 22.14
C PRO A 682 -26.24 -0.09 23.18
N ASP A 683 -25.69 0.23 24.35
CA ASP A 683 -26.43 0.82 25.47
C ASP A 683 -26.46 2.35 25.45
N ALA A 684 -25.71 2.97 24.55
CA ALA A 684 -25.62 4.44 24.47
C ALA A 684 -26.76 5.04 23.65
N LEU A 685 -27.20 6.23 24.06
CA LEU A 685 -28.12 7.06 23.30
C LEU A 685 -27.33 8.04 22.42
N TYR A 686 -27.71 8.12 21.16
CA TYR A 686 -27.08 8.97 20.15
C TYR A 686 -28.10 9.96 19.59
N GLU A 687 -27.75 11.25 19.57
CA GLU A 687 -28.52 12.29 18.90
C GLU A 687 -28.03 12.47 17.45
N CYS A 688 -28.97 12.61 16.52
CA CYS A 688 -28.70 12.96 15.13
C CYS A 688 -29.36 14.29 14.79
N PRO A 689 -28.63 15.41 14.80
CA PRO A 689 -29.20 16.75 14.52
C PRO A 689 -29.86 16.85 13.14
N GLN A 690 -29.32 16.15 12.13
CA GLN A 690 -29.85 16.17 10.76
C GLN A 690 -31.23 15.51 10.63
N LEU A 691 -31.56 14.60 11.53
CA LEU A 691 -32.87 13.95 11.61
C LEU A 691 -33.79 14.57 12.69
N GLY A 692 -33.21 15.29 13.65
CA GLY A 692 -33.91 15.82 14.82
C GLY A 692 -34.38 14.72 15.80
N GLU A 693 -33.71 13.58 15.80
CA GLU A 693 -34.11 12.38 16.53
C GLU A 693 -32.96 11.80 17.35
N THR A 694 -33.31 10.97 18.32
CA THR A 694 -32.35 10.20 19.13
C THR A 694 -32.60 8.71 18.97
N PHE A 695 -31.53 7.91 19.05
CA PHE A 695 -31.57 6.46 18.85
C PHE A 695 -30.64 5.77 19.83
N TYR A 696 -31.03 4.61 20.33
CA TYR A 696 -30.07 3.73 20.99
C TYR A 696 -29.11 3.08 19.99
N GLY A 697 -27.87 2.79 20.41
CA GLY A 697 -26.89 2.18 19.53
C GLY A 697 -27.33 0.80 19.01
N ASP A 698 -27.95 -0.03 19.84
CA ASP A 698 -28.50 -1.33 19.45
C ASP A 698 -29.69 -1.19 18.47
N GLU A 699 -30.50 -0.14 18.59
CA GLU A 699 -31.57 0.19 17.63
C GLU A 699 -30.98 0.47 16.24
N LEU A 700 -29.97 1.34 16.15
CA LEU A 700 -29.29 1.64 14.88
C LEU A 700 -28.59 0.41 14.29
N MET A 701 -28.06 -0.51 15.12
CA MET A 701 -27.40 -1.71 14.66
C MET A 701 -28.35 -2.85 14.27
N ASN A 702 -29.51 -2.95 14.88
CA ASN A 702 -30.44 -4.08 14.67
C ASN A 702 -31.65 -3.71 13.80
N ILE A 703 -32.25 -2.55 14.00
CA ILE A 703 -33.34 -2.02 13.17
C ILE A 703 -32.74 -1.22 11.98
N GLY A 704 -31.81 -0.30 12.27
CA GLY A 704 -31.16 0.55 11.27
C GLY A 704 -32.02 1.76 10.89
N LEU A 705 -31.62 2.43 9.82
CA LEU A 705 -32.23 3.63 9.28
C LEU A 705 -32.97 3.34 7.97
N THR A 706 -34.16 3.91 7.81
CA THR A 706 -34.82 3.98 6.51
C THR A 706 -34.26 5.15 5.71
N MET A 707 -33.71 4.88 4.53
CA MET A 707 -33.14 5.91 3.67
C MET A 707 -34.22 6.76 3.01
N PRO A 708 -33.97 8.06 2.80
CA PRO A 708 -34.92 8.95 2.11
C PRO A 708 -35.27 8.44 0.72
N HIS A 709 -36.56 8.40 0.40
CA HIS A 709 -37.05 8.03 -0.92
C HIS A 709 -37.06 9.27 -1.85
N VAL A 710 -35.94 9.51 -2.53
CA VAL A 710 -35.72 10.66 -3.41
C VAL A 710 -35.60 10.22 -4.87
N GLN A 711 -36.37 10.82 -5.77
CA GLN A 711 -36.36 10.55 -7.21
C GLN A 711 -35.33 11.43 -7.95
N LYS A 712 -34.03 11.27 -7.57
CA LYS A 712 -32.89 11.95 -8.19
C LYS A 712 -31.71 10.99 -8.32
N ASP A 713 -30.97 11.12 -9.42
CA ASP A 713 -29.68 10.45 -9.61
C ASP A 713 -28.63 11.09 -8.71
N TYR A 714 -27.59 10.32 -8.39
CA TYR A 714 -26.43 10.74 -7.60
C TYR A 714 -26.83 11.41 -6.29
N PHE A 715 -27.81 10.81 -5.59
CA PHE A 715 -28.29 11.30 -4.30
C PHE A 715 -27.45 10.74 -3.15
N SER A 716 -27.10 11.58 -2.21
CA SER A 716 -26.41 11.17 -0.98
C SER A 716 -26.99 11.84 0.26
N VAL A 717 -26.79 11.17 1.40
CA VAL A 717 -26.97 11.75 2.74
C VAL A 717 -25.76 11.41 3.59
N GLN A 718 -25.43 12.32 4.50
CA GLN A 718 -24.49 12.10 5.57
C GLN A 718 -25.14 12.45 6.91
N TYR A 719 -25.16 11.49 7.84
CA TYR A 719 -25.73 11.66 9.18
C TYR A 719 -24.62 11.53 10.23
N ILE A 720 -24.65 12.44 11.18
CA ILE A 720 -23.69 12.50 12.29
C ILE A 720 -24.44 12.18 13.57
N PHE A 721 -24.02 11.15 14.27
CA PHE A 721 -24.60 10.73 15.53
C PHE A 721 -23.60 11.05 16.63
N ASN A 722 -24.03 11.82 17.63
CA ASN A 722 -23.23 12.16 18.80
C ASN A 722 -23.84 11.51 20.05
N LYS A 723 -23.02 10.83 20.83
CA LYS A 723 -23.43 10.22 22.11
C LYS A 723 -23.81 11.30 23.11
N ILE A 724 -24.95 11.15 23.80
CA ILE A 724 -25.49 12.08 24.79
C ILE A 724 -25.63 11.44 26.16
#